data_b8b407c924e11ff8fa0a4c89874f4af2
#
_entry.id   b8b407c924e11ff8fa0a4c89874f4af2
#
_cell.length_a   1.000
_cell.length_b   1.000
_cell.length_c   1.000
_cell.angle_alpha   90.00
_cell.angle_beta   90.00
_cell.angle_gamma   90.00
#
_symmetry.space_group_name_H-M   'P 1'
#
loop_
_entity.id
_entity.type
_entity.pdbx_description
1 polymer ?
#
loop_
_entity_poly.entity_id
_entity_poly.type
_entity_poly.pdbx_seq_one_letter_code
_entity_poly.pdbx_strand_id
1 'polypeptide(L)'
;MTQVVIENPVINTPFEEPGRHFRFTEDGITNEIVESRRISSYFIPVPRPRKKGKQQQLPFSTEWTEDRLQENEFINQVRGRVAKWRRGGYMGITRITSRLLEYWQRPDREVRLFFCQIEALETLIYITEAAKRYGDAWIENELRRANEDSNPLLFRIACKMATGSGKTVVMAMLIAWHVLNKHANRQDARFSDAFLVVTPGITIRDRLRVLLPSDPQNYYKQMDVVPPDLRAQMGAAKIIVTNFHAFKLRERNNAGRLTKSILSQEGPSPFTETPAQMVRRVCRDLGNKKSIVVINDEAHHCYRRRPEGPDEKLKGDERMEAQKRDEAARIWISGLEALKEKLGIKTIYDLSATPFFLRGSGYPEGTLFPWVVSDFSLIDAIECGIVKVPRVPIADDSMTGDQPTYRDLWPRIREQLPKKGRKTKAVTGEPKLPVSLEGALKSLYDNYEQHYRLWEQNTEARAKGLTPPVFIVVCNNTNVSKLVYDYVAGWEKALPDGASVIVPGKLPVFRNDRDGAWSRRPNTILIDSEQLESGEAMSSEFKKIAVREIEEFKAEYRARFPGREVEKLTDEDLLREVMNTVGKPGKLGEQIKCVVSVSMLTEGWDANSVTHILGVRAFGTQLLCEQVVGRGLRRMSYTTEIEQLEVNGKTIEFEGFPVEYAEVYGVPFSFIPCAGSFIEPKPGREVTKVRALEDRISLEITFPRLLGYRYELPAETLSSRFTEESTLILSTEDLPTTTENAPIVGESTILTLDELRGRRMQEVAFLLAKLILEKYFHDEEGSARPWLFPQLLSITKQWLKECVVLKDNVFPQLLLLFQFAHSAADRIYRSIIAAQSGEKTIKSILYPYESTGSTRYVDFDTTRPTYKTSPHKCHISHVVADTGSWEQKMAEALEDMEEVCSYVKNFNLGFSIPYTTEGQERNYYPDFIVRLNDGRGRDDLLNQIIEVTGEKKKDKAEKVATANLLWVPAVNNHGVFGRWAFLEITDPWDAKNTIREWLRNRGKRK
;
A
#
# COMPACT_ATOMS: atom_id res chain seq x y z
N MET A 1 25.80 25.93 2.06
CA MET A 1 24.58 25.30 2.49
C MET A 1 24.92 24.28 3.56
N THR A 2 24.24 24.31 4.69
CA THR A 2 24.54 23.44 5.84
C THR A 2 24.02 22.04 5.53
N GLN A 3 24.91 21.06 5.57
CA GLN A 3 24.56 19.63 5.47
C GLN A 3 23.56 19.28 6.57
N VAL A 4 22.40 18.76 6.21
CA VAL A 4 21.45 18.22 7.19
C VAL A 4 21.87 16.79 7.51
N VAL A 5 22.57 16.62 8.63
CA VAL A 5 22.93 15.32 9.19
C VAL A 5 21.94 15.02 10.31
N ILE A 6 21.17 13.97 10.17
CA ILE A 6 20.32 13.46 11.25
C ILE A 6 21.17 12.45 12.03
N GLU A 7 21.62 12.84 13.21
CA GLU A 7 22.47 11.97 14.05
C GLU A 7 21.69 10.77 14.60
N ASN A 8 20.48 11.03 15.08
CA ASN A 8 19.58 9.99 15.58
C ASN A 8 18.18 10.19 15.01
N PRO A 9 17.73 9.37 14.04
CA PRO A 9 16.38 9.46 13.47
C PRO A 9 15.31 8.78 14.34
N VAL A 10 15.64 8.18 15.48
CA VAL A 10 14.68 7.58 16.39
C VAL A 10 14.06 8.68 17.26
N ILE A 11 12.81 9.00 17.02
CA ILE A 11 12.08 10.12 17.63
C ILE A 11 10.76 9.71 18.32
N ASN A 12 10.40 8.42 18.23
CA ASN A 12 9.18 7.86 18.84
C ASN A 12 9.50 6.57 19.58
N THR A 13 8.69 6.28 20.61
CA THR A 13 8.66 4.94 21.21
C THR A 13 7.99 3.94 20.27
N PRO A 14 8.43 2.67 20.22
CA PRO A 14 7.78 1.63 19.41
C PRO A 14 6.44 1.14 19.96
N PHE A 15 6.11 1.50 21.21
CA PHE A 15 5.00 0.95 21.98
C PHE A 15 3.75 1.84 21.99
N GLU A 16 3.87 3.07 21.55
CA GLU A 16 2.78 4.05 21.48
C GLU A 16 2.58 4.59 20.07
N GLU A 17 1.45 5.23 19.83
CA GLU A 17 1.18 5.88 18.55
C GLU A 17 2.27 6.91 18.23
N PRO A 18 2.93 6.83 17.04
CA PRO A 18 3.95 7.81 16.68
C PRO A 18 3.39 9.23 16.72
N GLY A 19 3.94 10.08 17.56
CA GLY A 19 3.50 11.47 17.76
C GLY A 19 4.34 12.47 16.99
N ARG A 20 5.44 12.03 16.35
CA ARG A 20 6.40 12.89 15.66
C ARG A 20 6.88 12.25 14.38
N HIS A 21 7.27 13.09 13.42
CA HIS A 21 7.94 12.63 12.21
C HIS A 21 8.84 13.73 11.65
N PHE A 22 9.87 13.36 10.88
CA PHE A 22 10.67 14.31 10.12
C PHE A 22 9.87 14.83 8.93
N ARG A 23 9.96 16.15 8.70
CA ARG A 23 9.34 16.78 7.54
C ARG A 23 10.00 16.28 6.26
N PHE A 24 9.16 15.96 5.27
CA PHE A 24 9.58 15.55 3.94
C PHE A 24 9.39 16.71 2.96
N THR A 25 10.41 17.02 2.16
CA THR A 25 10.38 18.02 1.09
C THR A 25 10.70 17.36 -0.25
N GLU A 26 10.61 18.10 -1.34
CA GLU A 26 11.01 17.63 -2.68
C GLU A 26 12.48 17.16 -2.73
N ASP A 27 13.34 17.73 -1.91
CA ASP A 27 14.76 17.39 -1.81
C ASP A 27 15.04 16.20 -0.88
N GLY A 28 14.01 15.66 -0.22
CA GLY A 28 14.10 14.53 0.70
C GLY A 28 13.72 14.89 2.14
N ILE A 29 14.18 14.09 3.10
CA ILE A 29 13.96 14.30 4.53
C ILE A 29 14.78 15.49 5.04
N THR A 30 14.12 16.33 5.84
CA THR A 30 14.75 17.44 6.57
C THR A 30 15.04 17.04 8.01
N ASN A 31 15.78 17.89 8.75
CA ASN A 31 15.99 17.75 10.20
C ASN A 31 14.86 18.37 11.03
N GLU A 32 13.81 18.89 10.40
CA GLU A 32 12.66 19.47 11.09
C GLU A 32 11.72 18.36 11.57
N ILE A 33 11.48 18.34 12.88
CA ILE A 33 10.55 17.40 13.52
C ILE A 33 9.19 18.05 13.62
N VAL A 34 8.18 17.42 13.03
CA VAL A 34 6.78 17.81 13.11
C VAL A 34 6.11 17.04 14.25
N GLU A 35 5.46 17.74 15.18
CA GLU A 35 4.77 17.16 16.34
C GLU A 35 3.39 16.61 15.96
N SER A 36 3.35 15.70 15.01
CA SER A 36 2.15 14.97 14.60
C SER A 36 2.53 13.64 13.97
N ARG A 37 1.56 12.72 13.88
CA ARG A 37 1.75 11.47 13.17
C ARG A 37 1.87 11.71 11.67
N ARG A 38 2.79 11.01 11.00
CA ARG A 38 2.95 11.03 9.54
C ARG A 38 1.66 10.58 8.85
N ILE A 39 1.24 11.36 7.86
CA ILE A 39 0.12 11.00 6.97
C ILE A 39 0.55 9.85 6.07
N SER A 40 -0.30 8.82 5.94
CA SER A 40 -0.04 7.72 5.00
C SER A 40 -0.05 8.23 3.57
N SER A 41 1.03 7.98 2.85
CA SER A 41 1.23 8.39 1.47
C SER A 41 2.22 7.46 0.76
N TYR A 42 2.26 7.49 -0.58
CA TYR A 42 3.22 6.74 -1.37
C TYR A 42 3.62 7.50 -2.64
N PHE A 43 4.79 7.15 -3.20
CA PHE A 43 5.30 7.77 -4.40
C PHE A 43 4.88 6.99 -5.65
N ILE A 44 4.30 7.69 -6.61
CA ILE A 44 3.95 7.12 -7.91
C ILE A 44 5.12 7.33 -8.87
N PRO A 45 5.69 6.26 -9.46
CA PRO A 45 6.68 6.39 -10.52
C PRO A 45 6.00 6.86 -11.82
N VAL A 46 6.20 8.11 -12.22
CA VAL A 46 5.68 8.64 -13.48
C VAL A 46 6.66 8.36 -14.62
N PRO A 47 6.26 7.69 -15.71
CA PRO A 47 7.11 7.53 -16.89
C PRO A 47 7.40 8.90 -17.52
N ARG A 48 8.68 9.25 -17.69
CA ARG A 48 9.05 10.49 -18.39
C ARG A 48 8.67 10.41 -19.87
N PRO A 49 8.06 11.47 -20.47
CA PRO A 49 7.89 11.55 -21.90
C PRO A 49 9.27 11.62 -22.58
N ARG A 50 9.52 10.74 -23.53
CA ARG A 50 10.76 10.74 -24.32
C ARG A 50 10.84 12.02 -25.15
N LYS A 51 11.66 12.99 -24.77
CA LYS A 51 12.03 14.12 -25.63
C LYS A 51 12.88 13.57 -26.79
N LYS A 52 12.38 13.72 -28.02
CA LYS A 52 13.17 13.53 -29.25
C LYS A 52 14.18 14.67 -29.33
N GLY A 53 15.43 14.43 -28.92
CA GLY A 53 16.53 15.41 -29.05
C GLY A 53 17.83 14.79 -28.54
N LYS A 54 18.90 14.91 -29.35
CA LYS A 54 20.26 14.44 -29.06
C LYS A 54 20.88 15.23 -27.92
N GLN A 55 20.64 14.83 -26.69
CA GLN A 55 21.54 15.05 -25.56
C GLN A 55 21.29 13.88 -24.60
N GLN A 56 22.34 13.08 -24.37
CA GLN A 56 22.37 12.03 -23.37
C GLN A 56 22.35 12.68 -21.99
N GLN A 57 21.16 13.02 -21.52
CA GLN A 57 20.96 13.18 -20.07
C GLN A 57 20.82 11.79 -19.47
N LEU A 58 21.57 11.53 -18.41
CA LEU A 58 21.53 10.31 -17.61
C LEU A 58 20.07 9.95 -17.30
N PRO A 59 19.63 8.70 -17.58
CA PRO A 59 18.21 8.34 -17.55
C PRO A 59 17.61 8.20 -16.13
N PHE A 60 18.32 8.57 -15.08
CA PHE A 60 17.92 8.38 -13.69
C PHE A 60 18.28 9.58 -12.80
N SER A 61 17.79 10.77 -13.10
CA SER A 61 17.51 11.68 -12.01
C SER A 61 16.15 11.24 -11.44
N THR A 62 16.15 10.54 -10.34
CA THR A 62 14.99 10.33 -9.48
C THR A 62 14.66 11.66 -8.82
N GLU A 63 14.12 12.60 -9.58
CA GLU A 63 13.50 13.80 -9.02
C GLU A 63 12.19 13.33 -8.39
N TRP A 64 12.22 13.18 -7.09
CA TRP A 64 11.07 12.99 -6.24
C TRP A 64 10.43 14.36 -6.04
N THR A 65 9.37 14.64 -6.76
CA THR A 65 8.62 15.88 -6.62
C THR A 65 7.37 15.62 -5.79
N GLU A 66 6.89 16.62 -5.04
CA GLU A 66 5.62 16.52 -4.28
C GLU A 66 4.44 16.11 -5.18
N ASP A 67 4.47 16.46 -6.45
CA ASP A 67 3.49 16.04 -7.46
C ASP A 67 3.37 14.52 -7.65
N ARG A 68 4.30 13.75 -7.08
CA ARG A 68 4.32 12.28 -7.11
C ARG A 68 3.93 11.64 -5.79
N LEU A 69 3.82 12.43 -4.73
CA LEU A 69 3.36 11.96 -3.44
C LEU A 69 1.83 11.90 -3.47
N GLN A 70 1.29 10.70 -3.44
CA GLN A 70 -0.15 10.50 -3.33
C GLN A 70 -0.50 10.13 -1.89
N GLU A 71 -1.38 10.91 -1.30
CA GLU A 71 -1.93 10.60 0.01
C GLU A 71 -2.91 9.43 -0.09
N ASN A 72 -2.88 8.57 0.91
CA ASN A 72 -3.80 7.45 1.05
C ASN A 72 -5.02 7.89 1.86
N GLU A 73 -5.90 8.68 1.25
CA GLU A 73 -7.07 9.26 1.93
C GLU A 73 -7.90 8.20 2.66
N PHE A 74 -8.18 7.07 2.00
CA PHE A 74 -8.93 5.98 2.61
C PHE A 74 -8.26 5.45 3.88
N ILE A 75 -6.96 5.17 3.85
CA ILE A 75 -6.20 4.69 5.02
C ILE A 75 -6.21 5.75 6.13
N ASN A 76 -6.02 7.02 5.79
CA ASN A 76 -5.99 8.12 6.76
C ASN A 76 -7.35 8.31 7.42
N GLN A 77 -8.45 8.18 6.68
CA GLN A 77 -9.80 8.20 7.23
C GLN A 77 -10.06 7.02 8.16
N VAL A 78 -9.75 5.79 7.73
CA VAL A 78 -9.88 4.58 8.57
C VAL A 78 -9.06 4.72 9.85
N ARG A 79 -7.80 5.18 9.75
CA ARG A 79 -6.92 5.43 10.90
C ARG A 79 -7.55 6.41 11.90
N GLY A 80 -8.14 7.50 11.40
CA GLY A 80 -8.83 8.47 12.23
C GLY A 80 -10.04 7.87 13.00
N ARG A 81 -10.80 6.97 12.32
CA ARG A 81 -11.91 6.27 12.95
C ARG A 81 -11.45 5.28 14.02
N VAL A 82 -10.42 4.50 13.71
CA VAL A 82 -9.82 3.54 14.67
C VAL A 82 -9.24 4.27 15.90
N ALA A 83 -8.52 5.37 15.69
CA ALA A 83 -7.97 6.17 16.78
C ALA A 83 -9.07 6.76 17.70
N LYS A 84 -10.19 7.20 17.11
CA LYS A 84 -11.34 7.67 17.87
C LYS A 84 -12.01 6.54 18.65
N TRP A 85 -12.17 5.37 18.03
CA TRP A 85 -12.74 4.19 18.66
C TRP A 85 -11.86 3.68 19.81
N ARG A 86 -10.53 3.66 19.66
CA ARG A 86 -9.54 3.36 20.70
C ARG A 86 -9.72 4.28 21.91
N ARG A 87 -9.77 5.61 21.68
CA ARG A 87 -9.98 6.61 22.73
C ARG A 87 -11.35 6.48 23.40
N GLY A 88 -12.35 5.96 22.69
CA GLY A 88 -13.69 5.67 23.21
C GLY A 88 -13.82 4.34 23.97
N GLY A 89 -12.71 3.63 24.25
CA GLY A 89 -12.71 2.40 25.05
C GLY A 89 -13.21 1.16 24.30
N TYR A 90 -13.00 1.07 22.99
CA TYR A 90 -13.28 -0.12 22.16
C TYR A 90 -14.72 -0.65 22.25
N MET A 91 -15.70 0.22 22.31
CA MET A 91 -17.11 -0.21 22.42
C MET A 91 -17.56 -0.97 21.16
N GLY A 92 -18.49 -1.90 21.33
CA GLY A 92 -19.16 -2.59 20.20
C GLY A 92 -18.54 -3.93 19.79
N ILE A 93 -17.52 -4.42 20.49
CA ILE A 93 -16.84 -5.69 20.24
C ILE A 93 -17.32 -6.80 21.19
N THR A 94 -16.89 -8.04 20.90
CA THR A 94 -17.16 -9.19 21.76
C THR A 94 -16.36 -9.13 23.06
N ARG A 95 -16.82 -9.82 24.12
CA ARG A 95 -16.08 -9.93 25.40
C ARG A 95 -14.68 -10.55 25.23
N ILE A 96 -14.54 -11.50 24.31
CA ILE A 96 -13.23 -12.13 24.00
C ILE A 96 -12.30 -11.12 23.34
N THR A 97 -12.81 -10.36 22.39
CA THR A 97 -12.01 -9.33 21.71
C THR A 97 -11.58 -8.23 22.67
N SER A 98 -12.47 -7.75 23.55
CA SER A 98 -12.13 -6.78 24.60
C SER A 98 -10.99 -7.31 25.49
N ARG A 99 -11.14 -8.54 25.95
CA ARG A 99 -10.12 -9.19 26.78
C ARG A 99 -8.77 -9.35 26.07
N LEU A 100 -8.78 -9.67 24.78
CA LEU A 100 -7.54 -9.77 24.00
C LEU A 100 -6.88 -8.41 23.82
N LEU A 101 -7.63 -7.35 23.49
CA LEU A 101 -7.09 -6.00 23.37
C LEU A 101 -6.51 -5.50 24.69
N GLU A 102 -7.20 -5.71 25.81
CA GLU A 102 -6.69 -5.39 27.15
C GLU A 102 -5.39 -6.15 27.45
N TYR A 103 -5.38 -7.45 27.13
CA TYR A 103 -4.21 -8.31 27.33
C TYR A 103 -3.00 -7.90 26.51
N TRP A 104 -3.20 -7.55 25.24
CA TRP A 104 -2.13 -7.15 24.34
C TRP A 104 -1.50 -5.81 24.69
N GLN A 105 -2.25 -4.93 25.32
CA GLN A 105 -1.80 -3.58 25.68
C GLN A 105 -1.25 -3.47 27.12
N ARG A 106 -1.18 -4.55 27.85
CA ARG A 106 -0.65 -4.56 29.21
C ARG A 106 0.82 -4.09 29.23
N PRO A 107 1.19 -3.10 30.06
CA PRO A 107 2.54 -2.59 30.14
C PRO A 107 3.53 -3.56 30.82
N ASP A 108 3.02 -4.46 31.67
CA ASP A 108 3.77 -5.44 32.48
C ASP A 108 4.11 -6.74 31.73
N ARG A 109 3.93 -6.75 30.40
CA ARG A 109 4.29 -7.93 29.56
C ARG A 109 5.81 -8.09 29.46
N GLU A 110 6.27 -9.33 29.59
CA GLU A 110 7.68 -9.67 29.36
C GLU A 110 8.10 -9.38 27.91
N VAL A 111 7.21 -9.68 26.96
CA VAL A 111 7.38 -9.33 25.53
C VAL A 111 6.27 -8.34 25.15
N ARG A 112 6.63 -7.06 25.14
CA ARG A 112 5.69 -5.99 24.73
C ARG A 112 5.46 -6.02 23.23
N LEU A 113 4.21 -5.83 22.82
CA LEU A 113 3.83 -5.71 21.43
C LEU A 113 4.07 -4.29 20.93
N PHE A 114 4.52 -4.15 19.69
CA PHE A 114 4.66 -2.84 19.07
C PHE A 114 3.31 -2.22 18.75
N PHE A 115 3.24 -0.91 18.81
CA PHE A 115 2.01 -0.18 18.48
C PHE A 115 1.48 -0.57 17.09
N CYS A 116 2.34 -0.69 16.07
CA CYS A 116 1.94 -1.06 14.71
C CYS A 116 1.30 -2.45 14.62
N GLN A 117 1.67 -3.38 15.50
CA GLN A 117 1.05 -4.72 15.57
C GLN A 117 -0.36 -4.63 16.16
N ILE A 118 -0.52 -3.86 17.21
CA ILE A 118 -1.82 -3.60 17.85
C ILE A 118 -2.73 -2.87 16.88
N GLU A 119 -2.28 -1.78 16.28
CA GLU A 119 -3.08 -0.96 15.35
C GLU A 119 -3.55 -1.76 14.13
N ALA A 120 -2.71 -2.64 13.57
CA ALA A 120 -3.11 -3.51 12.47
C ALA A 120 -4.32 -4.37 12.86
N LEU A 121 -4.28 -4.99 14.06
CA LEU A 121 -5.39 -5.79 14.58
C LEU A 121 -6.60 -4.92 14.96
N GLU A 122 -6.41 -3.79 15.61
CA GLU A 122 -7.48 -2.85 15.92
C GLU A 122 -8.25 -2.44 14.68
N THR A 123 -7.54 -2.17 13.59
CA THR A 123 -8.15 -1.83 12.30
C THR A 123 -9.00 -2.96 11.76
N LEU A 124 -8.49 -4.21 11.75
CA LEU A 124 -9.24 -5.38 11.30
C LEU A 124 -10.43 -5.69 12.21
N ILE A 125 -10.26 -5.56 13.52
CA ILE A 125 -11.33 -5.74 14.53
C ILE A 125 -12.40 -4.67 14.34
N TYR A 126 -12.01 -3.40 14.20
CA TYR A 126 -12.94 -2.29 13.98
C TYR A 126 -13.82 -2.53 12.77
N ILE A 127 -13.21 -2.85 11.62
CA ILE A 127 -13.94 -3.14 10.37
C ILE A 127 -14.92 -4.30 10.55
N THR A 128 -14.50 -5.36 11.25
CA THR A 128 -15.28 -6.60 11.37
C THR A 128 -16.37 -6.53 12.43
N GLU A 129 -16.12 -5.89 13.58
CA GLU A 129 -17.01 -5.95 14.73
C GLU A 129 -17.71 -4.62 15.02
N ALA A 130 -17.06 -3.47 14.85
CA ALA A 130 -17.53 -2.20 15.38
C ALA A 130 -18.02 -1.23 14.30
N ALA A 131 -17.40 -1.15 13.12
CA ALA A 131 -17.63 -0.10 12.13
C ALA A 131 -19.11 0.12 11.78
N LYS A 132 -19.87 -0.96 11.55
CA LYS A 132 -21.31 -0.86 11.25
C LYS A 132 -22.11 -0.18 12.36
N ARG A 133 -21.74 -0.40 13.63
CA ARG A 133 -22.43 0.20 14.79
C ARG A 133 -22.10 1.67 14.95
N TYR A 134 -20.93 2.10 14.47
CA TYR A 134 -20.49 3.50 14.47
C TYR A 134 -20.89 4.27 13.20
N GLY A 135 -21.72 3.70 12.32
CA GLY A 135 -22.13 4.33 11.08
C GLY A 135 -21.05 4.30 9.97
N ASP A 136 -19.96 3.59 10.19
CA ASP A 136 -18.82 3.50 9.27
C ASP A 136 -18.91 2.28 8.33
N ALA A 137 -20.12 1.86 7.95
CA ALA A 137 -20.34 0.81 6.97
C ALA A 137 -19.72 1.13 5.59
N TRP A 138 -19.48 2.43 5.31
CA TRP A 138 -18.81 2.90 4.10
C TRP A 138 -17.42 2.26 3.92
N ILE A 139 -16.71 1.93 5.01
CA ILE A 139 -15.38 1.29 4.94
C ILE A 139 -15.48 -0.08 4.27
N GLU A 140 -16.44 -0.91 4.69
CA GLU A 140 -16.66 -2.22 4.08
C GLU A 140 -17.12 -2.07 2.61
N ASN A 141 -17.97 -1.09 2.32
CA ASN A 141 -18.46 -0.84 0.97
C ASN A 141 -17.31 -0.42 0.03
N GLU A 142 -16.42 0.46 0.47
CA GLU A 142 -15.26 0.87 -0.31
C GLU A 142 -14.29 -0.30 -0.54
N LEU A 143 -14.07 -1.14 0.48
CA LEU A 143 -13.28 -2.36 0.35
C LEU A 143 -13.90 -3.35 -0.64
N ARG A 144 -15.23 -3.52 -0.62
CA ARG A 144 -15.93 -4.39 -1.57
C ARG A 144 -15.75 -3.89 -2.99
N ARG A 145 -15.95 -2.58 -3.21
CA ARG A 145 -15.74 -1.94 -4.51
C ARG A 145 -14.30 -2.11 -5.02
N ALA A 146 -13.31 -1.83 -4.17
CA ALA A 146 -11.91 -2.03 -4.52
C ALA A 146 -11.58 -3.49 -4.89
N ASN A 147 -12.25 -4.45 -4.22
CA ASN A 147 -12.09 -5.87 -4.52
C ASN A 147 -12.85 -6.28 -5.80
N GLU A 148 -14.05 -5.75 -6.05
CA GLU A 148 -14.80 -6.02 -7.28
C GLU A 148 -14.00 -5.65 -8.53
N ASP A 149 -13.31 -4.51 -8.49
CA ASP A 149 -12.47 -4.05 -9.60
C ASP A 149 -11.19 -4.88 -9.79
N SER A 150 -10.60 -5.38 -8.71
CA SER A 150 -9.27 -6.00 -8.74
C SER A 150 -9.27 -7.50 -8.44
N ASN A 151 -10.23 -7.99 -7.67
CA ASN A 151 -10.32 -9.38 -7.19
C ASN A 151 -11.77 -9.90 -7.20
N PRO A 152 -12.47 -9.92 -8.35
CA PRO A 152 -13.93 -10.03 -8.43
C PRO A 152 -14.58 -11.18 -7.63
N LEU A 153 -13.87 -12.26 -7.33
CA LEU A 153 -14.41 -13.41 -6.58
C LEU A 153 -13.95 -13.45 -5.11
N LEU A 154 -13.05 -12.56 -4.70
CA LEU A 154 -12.36 -12.66 -3.43
C LEU A 154 -12.49 -11.36 -2.64
N PHE A 155 -12.82 -11.47 -1.34
CA PHE A 155 -12.79 -10.31 -0.44
C PHE A 155 -11.47 -10.28 0.32
N ARG A 156 -10.64 -9.29 0.00
CA ARG A 156 -9.29 -9.11 0.54
C ARG A 156 -9.21 -7.83 1.36
N ILE A 157 -8.47 -7.88 2.44
CA ILE A 157 -8.13 -6.74 3.30
C ILE A 157 -6.62 -6.79 3.53
N ALA A 158 -5.91 -5.70 3.26
CA ALA A 158 -4.47 -5.66 3.37
C ALA A 158 -3.98 -4.74 4.49
N CYS A 159 -2.94 -5.18 5.21
CA CYS A 159 -2.17 -4.36 6.13
C CYS A 159 -0.73 -4.21 5.60
N LYS A 160 -0.32 -2.97 5.35
CA LYS A 160 1.05 -2.64 5.01
C LYS A 160 1.85 -2.51 6.31
N MET A 161 2.85 -3.35 6.46
CA MET A 161 3.69 -3.41 7.65
C MET A 161 5.16 -3.54 7.25
N ALA A 162 5.99 -2.60 7.66
CA ALA A 162 7.42 -2.59 7.36
C ALA A 162 8.10 -3.94 7.67
N THR A 163 9.18 -4.23 6.96
CA THR A 163 10.03 -5.37 7.30
C THR A 163 10.58 -5.18 8.71
N GLY A 164 10.58 -6.23 9.53
CA GLY A 164 11.03 -6.12 10.94
C GLY A 164 9.95 -5.74 11.95
N SER A 165 8.80 -5.21 11.53
CA SER A 165 7.70 -4.79 12.42
C SER A 165 6.89 -5.95 13.05
N GLY A 166 7.23 -7.20 12.73
CA GLY A 166 6.62 -8.39 13.35
C GLY A 166 5.33 -8.89 12.70
N LYS A 167 5.22 -8.89 11.37
CA LYS A 167 4.07 -9.46 10.59
C LYS A 167 3.62 -10.84 11.11
N THR A 168 4.54 -11.73 11.44
CA THR A 168 4.22 -13.07 11.97
C THR A 168 3.50 -13.04 13.31
N VAL A 169 3.82 -12.06 14.18
CA VAL A 169 3.12 -11.87 15.45
C VAL A 169 1.68 -11.42 15.18
N VAL A 170 1.50 -10.50 14.22
CA VAL A 170 0.16 -10.06 13.77
C VAL A 170 -0.66 -11.22 13.22
N MET A 171 -0.05 -12.15 12.46
CA MET A 171 -0.74 -13.38 12.01
C MET A 171 -1.19 -14.23 13.20
N ALA A 172 -0.33 -14.41 14.21
CA ALA A 172 -0.69 -15.16 15.41
C ALA A 172 -1.82 -14.48 16.19
N MET A 173 -1.79 -13.15 16.35
CA MET A 173 -2.86 -12.36 16.98
C MET A 173 -4.18 -12.52 16.20
N LEU A 174 -4.13 -12.40 14.87
CA LEU A 174 -5.29 -12.55 13.99
C LEU A 174 -5.93 -13.95 14.12
N ILE A 175 -5.12 -14.99 14.10
CA ILE A 175 -5.59 -16.37 14.28
C ILE A 175 -6.20 -16.53 15.68
N ALA A 176 -5.54 -16.04 16.74
CA ALA A 176 -6.04 -16.12 18.11
C ALA A 176 -7.38 -15.41 18.28
N TRP A 177 -7.50 -14.19 17.73
CA TRP A 177 -8.76 -13.43 17.74
C TRP A 177 -9.92 -14.22 17.11
N HIS A 178 -9.72 -14.76 15.92
CA HIS A 178 -10.73 -15.57 15.23
C HIS A 178 -11.09 -16.85 15.98
N VAL A 179 -10.08 -17.65 16.39
CA VAL A 179 -10.28 -18.96 17.03
C VAL A 179 -11.00 -18.82 18.36
N LEU A 180 -10.55 -17.91 19.21
CA LEU A 180 -11.12 -17.73 20.56
C LEU A 180 -12.56 -17.20 20.49
N ASN A 181 -12.85 -16.28 19.59
CA ASN A 181 -14.21 -15.81 19.37
C ASN A 181 -15.11 -16.92 18.80
N LYS A 182 -14.61 -17.70 17.85
CA LYS A 182 -15.36 -18.83 17.28
C LYS A 182 -15.62 -19.92 18.30
N HIS A 183 -14.66 -20.16 19.21
CA HIS A 183 -14.82 -21.11 20.30
C HIS A 183 -15.88 -20.63 21.31
N ALA A 184 -15.86 -19.35 21.66
CA ALA A 184 -16.83 -18.73 22.60
C ALA A 184 -18.25 -18.70 22.01
N ASN A 185 -18.40 -18.47 20.71
CA ASN A 185 -19.69 -18.47 20.01
C ASN A 185 -19.56 -19.14 18.63
N ARG A 186 -19.92 -20.44 18.59
CA ARG A 186 -19.84 -21.25 17.36
C ARG A 186 -20.79 -20.78 16.27
N GLN A 187 -21.85 -20.05 16.59
CA GLN A 187 -22.82 -19.52 15.63
C GLN A 187 -22.37 -18.21 15.01
N ASP A 188 -21.41 -17.52 15.61
CA ASP A 188 -20.96 -16.23 15.06
C ASP A 188 -20.27 -16.42 13.71
N ALA A 189 -20.95 -15.94 12.69
CA ALA A 189 -20.52 -16.05 11.32
C ALA A 189 -19.30 -15.16 11.00
N ARG A 190 -18.95 -14.17 11.84
CA ARG A 190 -17.80 -13.30 11.62
C ARG A 190 -16.45 -14.02 11.78
N PHE A 191 -16.41 -15.08 12.58
CA PHE A 191 -15.16 -15.76 12.97
C PHE A 191 -15.02 -17.14 12.34
N SER A 192 -13.78 -17.64 12.27
CA SER A 192 -13.44 -18.99 11.77
C SER A 192 -12.41 -19.63 12.68
N ASP A 193 -12.40 -20.98 12.72
CA ASP A 193 -11.39 -21.80 13.35
C ASP A 193 -10.53 -22.59 12.33
N ALA A 194 -10.68 -22.26 11.05
CA ALA A 194 -9.99 -22.91 9.94
C ALA A 194 -9.21 -21.87 9.10
N PHE A 195 -7.91 -22.08 8.95
CA PHE A 195 -6.99 -21.15 8.31
C PHE A 195 -6.13 -21.81 7.25
N LEU A 196 -5.87 -21.05 6.20
CA LEU A 196 -4.86 -21.36 5.21
C LEU A 196 -3.88 -20.19 5.13
N VAL A 197 -2.63 -20.42 5.51
CA VAL A 197 -1.55 -19.43 5.39
C VAL A 197 -0.78 -19.74 4.13
N VAL A 198 -0.72 -18.80 3.19
CA VAL A 198 -0.06 -18.95 1.89
C VAL A 198 1.15 -18.04 1.81
N THR A 199 2.28 -18.60 1.38
CA THR A 199 3.56 -17.89 1.27
C THR A 199 4.12 -17.98 -0.15
N PRO A 200 5.00 -17.06 -0.56
CA PRO A 200 5.66 -17.16 -1.87
C PRO A 200 6.66 -18.32 -1.94
N GLY A 201 7.42 -18.57 -0.88
CA GLY A 201 8.50 -19.55 -0.86
C GLY A 201 8.41 -20.61 0.23
N ILE A 202 9.22 -21.68 0.08
CA ILE A 202 9.32 -22.77 1.05
C ILE A 202 9.99 -22.30 2.34
N THR A 203 10.98 -21.42 2.24
CA THR A 203 11.70 -20.86 3.39
C THR A 203 10.76 -20.17 4.37
N ILE A 204 9.85 -19.35 3.86
CA ILE A 204 8.86 -18.64 4.68
C ILE A 204 7.88 -19.66 5.28
N ARG A 205 7.42 -20.61 4.49
CA ARG A 205 6.52 -21.68 4.97
C ARG A 205 7.09 -22.36 6.21
N ASP A 206 8.36 -22.74 6.17
CA ASP A 206 8.99 -23.46 7.26
C ASP A 206 9.16 -22.59 8.53
N ARG A 207 9.39 -21.29 8.36
CA ARG A 207 9.40 -20.33 9.47
C ARG A 207 8.03 -20.10 10.10
N LEU A 208 6.97 -20.09 9.30
CA LEU A 208 5.61 -19.85 9.79
C LEU A 208 5.01 -21.05 10.55
N ARG A 209 5.77 -22.15 10.76
CA ARG A 209 5.36 -23.26 11.65
C ARG A 209 5.09 -22.78 13.08
N VAL A 210 5.68 -21.67 13.51
CA VAL A 210 5.38 -21.04 14.80
C VAL A 210 3.91 -20.61 14.96
N LEU A 211 3.13 -20.55 13.87
CA LEU A 211 1.69 -20.32 13.88
C LEU A 211 0.87 -21.58 14.21
N LEU A 212 1.48 -22.77 14.20
CA LEU A 212 0.81 -24.01 14.55
C LEU A 212 0.78 -24.16 16.07
N PRO A 213 -0.40 -24.30 16.73
CA PRO A 213 -0.48 -24.46 18.18
C PRO A 213 0.26 -25.69 18.71
N SER A 214 0.46 -26.70 17.85
CA SER A 214 1.20 -27.94 18.17
C SER A 214 2.72 -27.77 18.13
N ASP A 215 3.23 -26.68 17.55
CA ASP A 215 4.68 -26.44 17.51
C ASP A 215 5.20 -26.04 18.90
N PRO A 216 6.29 -26.67 19.40
CA PRO A 216 6.88 -26.32 20.70
C PRO A 216 7.25 -24.82 20.80
N GLN A 217 7.59 -24.20 19.66
CA GLN A 217 7.98 -22.79 19.54
C GLN A 217 6.84 -21.89 19.04
N ASN A 218 5.57 -22.29 19.29
CA ASN A 218 4.44 -21.51 18.82
C ASN A 218 4.37 -20.11 19.47
N TYR A 219 3.98 -19.12 18.68
CA TYR A 219 3.94 -17.73 19.11
C TYR A 219 2.81 -17.41 20.10
N TYR A 220 1.79 -18.27 20.19
CA TYR A 220 0.70 -18.07 21.17
C TYR A 220 1.22 -18.10 22.61
N LYS A 221 2.30 -18.89 22.84
CA LYS A 221 2.99 -19.00 24.11
C LYS A 221 4.25 -18.12 24.18
N GLN A 222 5.14 -18.22 23.17
CA GLN A 222 6.45 -17.54 23.21
C GLN A 222 6.35 -16.03 23.16
N MET A 223 5.44 -15.51 22.33
CA MET A 223 5.18 -14.06 22.23
C MET A 223 4.03 -13.63 23.12
N ASP A 224 3.56 -14.54 23.99
CA ASP A 224 2.47 -14.30 24.95
C ASP A 224 1.21 -13.69 24.30
N VAL A 225 0.86 -14.16 23.10
CA VAL A 225 -0.27 -13.63 22.32
C VAL A 225 -1.61 -14.02 22.93
N VAL A 226 -1.69 -15.19 23.56
CA VAL A 226 -2.93 -15.75 24.14
C VAL A 226 -2.82 -15.85 25.67
N PRO A 227 -3.80 -15.29 26.41
CA PRO A 227 -3.87 -15.44 27.86
C PRO A 227 -3.74 -16.91 28.29
N PRO A 228 -3.00 -17.23 29.37
CA PRO A 228 -2.70 -18.60 29.79
C PRO A 228 -3.91 -19.53 29.91
N ASP A 229 -5.02 -19.03 30.44
CA ASP A 229 -6.29 -19.75 30.64
C ASP A 229 -7.04 -20.02 29.32
N LEU A 230 -6.77 -19.27 28.24
CA LEU A 230 -7.37 -19.47 26.93
C LEU A 230 -6.52 -20.30 25.97
N ARG A 231 -5.24 -20.58 26.31
CA ARG A 231 -4.30 -21.31 25.43
C ARG A 231 -4.81 -22.68 25.00
N ALA A 232 -5.49 -23.42 25.88
CA ALA A 232 -6.05 -24.72 25.55
C ALA A 232 -7.07 -24.67 24.41
N GLN A 233 -7.80 -23.55 24.27
CA GLN A 233 -8.83 -23.36 23.25
C GLN A 233 -8.21 -23.23 21.83
N MET A 234 -6.93 -22.84 21.74
CA MET A 234 -6.20 -22.79 20.46
C MET A 234 -6.05 -24.15 19.79
N GLY A 235 -6.17 -25.26 20.55
CA GLY A 235 -6.17 -26.62 20.02
C GLY A 235 -7.32 -26.91 19.05
N ALA A 236 -8.38 -26.08 19.05
CA ALA A 236 -9.49 -26.20 18.10
C ALA A 236 -9.14 -25.70 16.69
N ALA A 237 -8.09 -24.92 16.55
CA ALA A 237 -7.67 -24.32 15.28
C ALA A 237 -7.19 -25.40 14.29
N LYS A 238 -7.67 -25.30 13.06
CA LYS A 238 -7.16 -26.06 11.91
C LYS A 238 -6.38 -25.11 11.01
N ILE A 239 -5.06 -25.21 11.04
CA ILE A 239 -4.16 -24.30 10.35
C ILE A 239 -3.30 -25.10 9.36
N ILE A 240 -3.33 -24.70 8.10
CA ILE A 240 -2.42 -25.19 7.06
C ILE A 240 -1.50 -24.04 6.67
N VAL A 241 -0.20 -24.30 6.65
CA VAL A 241 0.82 -23.38 6.12
C VAL A 241 1.37 -23.99 4.84
N THR A 242 1.25 -23.29 3.73
CA THR A 242 1.69 -23.77 2.41
C THR A 242 2.31 -22.65 1.60
N ASN A 243 2.98 -22.99 0.50
CA ASN A 243 3.40 -22.04 -0.50
C ASN A 243 2.44 -22.07 -1.69
N PHE A 244 2.41 -20.98 -2.50
CA PHE A 244 1.50 -20.90 -3.64
C PHE A 244 1.78 -21.95 -4.73
N HIS A 245 3.01 -22.48 -4.83
CA HIS A 245 3.34 -23.56 -5.77
C HIS A 245 2.52 -24.83 -5.53
N ALA A 246 2.01 -25.02 -4.30
CA ALA A 246 1.10 -26.12 -3.99
C ALA A 246 -0.20 -26.06 -4.81
N PHE A 247 -0.59 -24.88 -5.33
CA PHE A 247 -1.77 -24.71 -6.19
C PHE A 247 -1.52 -25.10 -7.65
N LYS A 248 -0.26 -25.33 -8.05
CA LYS A 248 0.06 -25.84 -9.39
C LYS A 248 -0.60 -27.20 -9.62
N LEU A 249 -1.37 -27.30 -10.69
CA LEU A 249 -2.02 -28.56 -11.06
C LEU A 249 -0.97 -29.60 -11.47
N ARG A 250 -1.05 -30.78 -10.89
CA ARG A 250 -0.09 -31.87 -11.12
C ARG A 250 -0.54 -32.75 -12.27
N GLU A 251 0.40 -33.28 -13.03
CA GLU A 251 0.13 -34.36 -13.99
C GLU A 251 -0.07 -35.69 -13.27
N ARG A 252 -1.12 -36.45 -13.63
CA ARG A 252 -1.57 -37.66 -12.92
C ARG A 252 -0.89 -38.95 -13.36
N ASN A 253 -0.39 -39.00 -14.60
CA ASN A 253 0.21 -40.22 -15.17
C ASN A 253 1.46 -39.89 -15.98
N ASN A 254 2.45 -40.79 -15.88
CA ASN A 254 3.62 -40.83 -16.75
C ASN A 254 3.29 -41.45 -18.14
N ALA A 255 2.12 -41.14 -18.69
CA ALA A 255 1.80 -41.56 -20.05
C ALA A 255 2.79 -40.94 -21.04
N GLY A 256 3.26 -41.72 -21.98
CA GLY A 256 4.22 -41.29 -22.99
C GLY A 256 3.73 -40.07 -23.78
N ARG A 257 4.65 -39.23 -24.26
CA ARG A 257 4.37 -38.00 -24.97
C ARG A 257 3.39 -38.17 -26.14
N LEU A 258 3.46 -39.31 -26.84
CA LEU A 258 2.61 -39.68 -27.95
C LEU A 258 1.16 -39.96 -27.54
N THR A 259 0.94 -40.68 -26.41
CA THR A 259 -0.38 -40.95 -25.85
C THR A 259 -1.08 -39.69 -25.40
N LYS A 260 -0.33 -38.74 -24.80
CA LYS A 260 -0.82 -37.43 -24.40
C LYS A 260 -1.27 -36.59 -25.61
N SER A 261 -0.49 -36.63 -26.72
CA SER A 261 -0.80 -35.93 -27.95
C SER A 261 -2.08 -36.42 -28.64
N ILE A 262 -2.35 -37.71 -28.59
CA ILE A 262 -3.49 -38.33 -29.25
C ILE A 262 -4.79 -38.15 -28.43
N LEU A 263 -4.71 -38.11 -27.13
CA LEU A 263 -5.90 -38.01 -26.23
C LEU A 263 -6.27 -36.60 -25.78
N SER A 264 -5.49 -35.59 -26.12
CA SER A 264 -5.71 -34.16 -25.78
C SER A 264 -6.34 -33.36 -26.92
N GLN A 265 -7.24 -33.94 -27.71
CA GLN A 265 -8.04 -33.21 -28.68
C GLN A 265 -9.14 -32.40 -27.94
N GLU A 266 -9.04 -31.05 -28.00
CA GLU A 266 -10.03 -30.05 -27.58
C GLU A 266 -10.65 -30.24 -26.16
N GLY A 267 -9.94 -29.75 -25.12
CA GLY A 267 -10.44 -29.69 -23.76
C GLY A 267 -9.33 -29.78 -22.68
N PRO A 268 -9.66 -29.62 -21.42
CA PRO A 268 -8.67 -29.80 -20.34
C PRO A 268 -8.15 -31.23 -20.36
N SER A 269 -6.82 -31.35 -20.38
CA SER A 269 -6.12 -32.65 -20.45
C SER A 269 -6.62 -33.60 -19.36
N PRO A 270 -7.12 -34.80 -19.69
CA PRO A 270 -7.58 -35.80 -18.70
C PRO A 270 -6.46 -36.27 -17.77
N PHE A 271 -5.22 -35.95 -18.10
CA PHE A 271 -4.03 -36.30 -17.35
C PHE A 271 -3.61 -35.23 -16.33
N THR A 272 -4.29 -34.09 -16.29
CA THR A 272 -4.00 -33.00 -15.36
C THR A 272 -5.01 -33.02 -14.20
N GLU A 273 -4.54 -32.73 -13.01
CA GLU A 273 -5.36 -32.56 -11.80
C GLU A 273 -6.42 -31.45 -12.02
N THR A 274 -7.66 -31.68 -11.60
CA THR A 274 -8.68 -30.64 -11.62
C THR A 274 -8.49 -29.66 -10.45
N PRO A 275 -8.97 -28.38 -10.53
CA PRO A 275 -8.91 -27.45 -9.42
C PRO A 275 -9.50 -28.02 -8.11
N ALA A 276 -10.62 -28.76 -8.22
CA ALA A 276 -11.25 -29.40 -7.07
C ALA A 276 -10.40 -30.50 -6.42
N GLN A 277 -9.57 -31.19 -7.20
CA GLN A 277 -8.63 -32.22 -6.69
C GLN A 277 -7.40 -31.55 -6.07
N MET A 278 -6.92 -30.47 -6.68
CA MET A 278 -5.86 -29.65 -6.11
C MET A 278 -6.27 -29.14 -4.71
N VAL A 279 -7.49 -28.61 -4.57
CA VAL A 279 -8.01 -28.15 -3.27
C VAL A 279 -8.07 -29.30 -2.26
N ARG A 280 -8.52 -30.49 -2.65
CA ARG A 280 -8.51 -31.66 -1.76
C ARG A 280 -7.11 -32.07 -1.31
N ARG A 281 -6.12 -31.94 -2.19
CA ARG A 281 -4.73 -32.24 -1.88
C ARG A 281 -4.12 -31.25 -0.91
N VAL A 282 -4.30 -29.95 -1.21
CA VAL A 282 -3.71 -28.85 -0.43
C VAL A 282 -4.39 -28.70 0.93
N CYS A 283 -5.71 -28.85 0.98
CA CYS A 283 -6.51 -28.58 2.18
C CYS A 283 -6.98 -29.86 2.88
N ARG A 284 -6.30 -30.99 2.68
CA ARG A 284 -6.66 -32.28 3.28
C ARG A 284 -6.89 -32.20 4.78
N ASP A 285 -6.00 -31.51 5.49
CA ASP A 285 -6.00 -31.44 6.95
C ASP A 285 -7.09 -30.51 7.53
N LEU A 286 -7.73 -29.67 6.70
CA LEU A 286 -8.93 -28.93 7.11
C LEU A 286 -10.18 -29.82 7.24
N GLY A 287 -10.16 -31.00 6.62
CA GLY A 287 -11.28 -31.95 6.65
C GLY A 287 -12.55 -31.33 6.00
N ASN A 288 -13.65 -31.32 6.77
CA ASN A 288 -14.96 -30.80 6.31
C ASN A 288 -15.21 -29.31 6.64
N LYS A 289 -14.16 -28.59 7.10
CA LYS A 289 -14.30 -27.15 7.42
C LYS A 289 -14.65 -26.35 6.19
N LYS A 290 -15.56 -25.38 6.37
CA LYS A 290 -15.99 -24.42 5.36
C LYS A 290 -15.84 -22.99 5.87
N SER A 291 -15.92 -22.03 4.98
CA SER A 291 -15.78 -20.59 5.32
C SER A 291 -14.44 -20.31 6.01
N ILE A 292 -13.36 -20.74 5.38
CA ILE A 292 -12.00 -20.62 5.89
C ILE A 292 -11.53 -19.17 5.82
N VAL A 293 -10.59 -18.81 6.67
CA VAL A 293 -9.81 -17.57 6.57
C VAL A 293 -8.49 -17.87 5.86
N VAL A 294 -8.13 -17.04 4.91
CA VAL A 294 -6.83 -17.10 4.24
C VAL A 294 -5.95 -15.95 4.73
N ILE A 295 -4.69 -16.23 4.99
CA ILE A 295 -3.66 -15.23 5.30
C ILE A 295 -2.58 -15.36 4.24
N ASN A 296 -2.38 -14.31 3.43
CA ASN A 296 -1.29 -14.25 2.47
C ASN A 296 -0.12 -13.48 3.09
N ASP A 297 1.03 -14.14 3.22
CA ASP A 297 2.29 -13.48 3.55
C ASP A 297 2.97 -13.01 2.26
N GLU A 298 3.62 -11.85 2.32
CA GLU A 298 4.21 -11.16 1.16
C GLU A 298 3.21 -11.08 -0.02
N ALA A 299 2.01 -10.60 0.28
CA ALA A 299 0.84 -10.61 -0.59
C ALA A 299 1.00 -9.84 -1.91
N HIS A 300 2.08 -9.06 -2.06
CA HIS A 300 2.40 -8.34 -3.30
C HIS A 300 2.71 -9.27 -4.48
N HIS A 301 2.92 -10.56 -4.24
CA HIS A 301 3.01 -11.60 -5.29
C HIS A 301 1.65 -12.16 -5.71
N CYS A 302 0.57 -11.86 -4.99
CA CYS A 302 -0.76 -12.38 -5.23
C CYS A 302 -1.67 -11.29 -5.81
N TYR A 303 -1.70 -11.15 -7.11
CA TYR A 303 -2.56 -10.18 -7.81
C TYR A 303 -3.13 -10.77 -9.11
N ARG A 304 -4.21 -10.17 -9.60
CA ARG A 304 -4.77 -10.46 -10.93
C ARG A 304 -4.23 -9.43 -11.92
N ARG A 305 -3.70 -9.91 -13.04
CA ARG A 305 -3.27 -9.04 -14.13
C ARG A 305 -4.46 -8.32 -14.77
N ARG A 306 -4.33 -7.01 -15.00
CA ARG A 306 -5.29 -6.23 -15.76
C ARG A 306 -5.05 -6.39 -17.28
N PRO A 307 -6.06 -6.82 -18.07
CA PRO A 307 -5.86 -7.06 -19.52
C PRO A 307 -5.52 -5.80 -20.33
N GLU A 308 -6.03 -4.65 -19.94
CA GLU A 308 -5.95 -3.37 -20.65
C GLU A 308 -4.95 -2.37 -20.05
N GLY A 309 -3.92 -2.86 -19.39
CA GLY A 309 -2.88 -1.98 -18.82
C GLY A 309 -2.07 -1.26 -19.90
N PRO A 310 -1.46 -0.10 -19.57
CA PRO A 310 -0.58 0.58 -20.50
C PRO A 310 0.51 -0.39 -20.98
N ASP A 311 0.62 -0.56 -22.30
CA ASP A 311 1.64 -1.39 -22.95
C ASP A 311 3.04 -0.87 -22.58
N GLU A 312 3.57 -1.32 -21.47
CA GLU A 312 4.99 -1.20 -21.17
C GLU A 312 5.72 -2.12 -22.15
N LYS A 313 6.38 -1.52 -23.13
CA LYS A 313 7.23 -2.24 -24.10
C LYS A 313 8.46 -2.80 -23.38
N LEU A 314 8.23 -3.83 -22.56
CA LEU A 314 9.28 -4.59 -21.90
C LEU A 314 10.10 -5.33 -22.96
N LYS A 315 11.43 -5.27 -22.86
CA LYS A 315 12.34 -5.91 -23.82
C LYS A 315 13.30 -6.85 -23.09
N GLY A 316 13.62 -7.99 -23.75
CA GLY A 316 14.65 -8.92 -23.25
C GLY A 316 14.33 -9.52 -21.89
N ASP A 317 15.29 -9.47 -20.98
CA ASP A 317 15.22 -10.08 -19.65
C ASP A 317 14.09 -9.54 -18.77
N GLU A 318 13.80 -8.23 -18.84
CA GLU A 318 12.70 -7.61 -18.09
C GLU A 318 11.33 -8.20 -18.46
N ARG A 319 11.15 -8.53 -19.76
CA ARG A 319 9.92 -9.18 -20.23
C ARG A 319 9.78 -10.60 -19.69
N MET A 320 10.86 -11.36 -19.66
CA MET A 320 10.85 -12.73 -19.13
C MET A 320 10.60 -12.75 -17.63
N GLU A 321 11.18 -11.81 -16.88
CA GLU A 321 10.92 -11.69 -15.45
C GLU A 321 9.48 -11.29 -15.16
N ALA A 322 8.93 -10.33 -15.89
CA ALA A 322 7.53 -9.93 -15.76
C ALA A 322 6.58 -11.10 -16.08
N GLN A 323 6.87 -11.90 -17.11
CA GLN A 323 6.07 -13.07 -17.46
C GLN A 323 6.11 -14.15 -16.37
N LYS A 324 7.26 -14.41 -15.75
CA LYS A 324 7.39 -15.35 -14.64
C LYS A 324 6.59 -14.90 -13.41
N ARG A 325 6.67 -13.59 -13.07
CA ARG A 325 5.91 -13.02 -11.96
C ARG A 325 4.40 -13.11 -12.19
N ASP A 326 3.97 -12.83 -13.41
CA ASP A 326 2.56 -12.93 -13.81
C ASP A 326 2.05 -14.37 -13.75
N GLU A 327 2.86 -15.36 -14.19
CA GLU A 327 2.52 -16.77 -14.06
C GLU A 327 2.38 -17.20 -12.59
N ALA A 328 3.31 -16.78 -11.72
CA ALA A 328 3.28 -17.05 -10.30
C ALA A 328 2.03 -16.42 -9.64
N ALA A 329 1.75 -15.15 -9.93
CA ALA A 329 0.57 -14.45 -9.43
C ALA A 329 -0.73 -15.13 -9.90
N ARG A 330 -0.79 -15.57 -11.16
CA ARG A 330 -1.94 -16.30 -11.71
C ARG A 330 -2.18 -17.63 -11.01
N ILE A 331 -1.11 -18.41 -10.74
CA ILE A 331 -1.23 -19.68 -10.02
C ILE A 331 -1.80 -19.44 -8.62
N TRP A 332 -1.30 -18.42 -7.93
CA TRP A 332 -1.74 -18.09 -6.57
C TRP A 332 -3.21 -17.68 -6.55
N ILE A 333 -3.60 -16.68 -7.37
CA ILE A 333 -4.97 -16.17 -7.38
C ILE A 333 -5.97 -17.26 -7.82
N SER A 334 -5.66 -18.03 -8.86
CA SER A 334 -6.53 -19.12 -9.34
C SER A 334 -6.68 -20.23 -8.28
N GLY A 335 -5.62 -20.49 -7.49
CA GLY A 335 -5.71 -21.38 -6.34
C GLY A 335 -6.70 -20.90 -5.29
N LEU A 336 -6.68 -19.61 -4.97
CA LEU A 336 -7.63 -19.01 -4.02
C LEU A 336 -9.07 -19.03 -4.54
N GLU A 337 -9.26 -18.80 -5.82
CA GLU A 337 -10.59 -18.88 -6.46
C GLU A 337 -11.16 -20.30 -6.38
N ALA A 338 -10.37 -21.32 -6.71
CA ALA A 338 -10.78 -22.71 -6.57
C ALA A 338 -11.10 -23.10 -5.12
N LEU A 339 -10.37 -22.53 -4.16
CA LEU A 339 -10.66 -22.68 -2.72
C LEU A 339 -11.98 -22.02 -2.34
N LYS A 340 -12.24 -20.81 -2.83
CA LYS A 340 -13.51 -20.08 -2.61
C LYS A 340 -14.69 -20.90 -3.09
N GLU A 341 -14.59 -21.43 -4.31
CA GLU A 341 -15.65 -22.23 -4.92
C GLU A 341 -15.94 -23.50 -4.11
N LYS A 342 -14.90 -24.20 -3.64
CA LYS A 342 -15.07 -25.51 -3.02
C LYS A 342 -15.31 -25.49 -1.51
N LEU A 343 -14.57 -24.67 -0.77
CA LEU A 343 -14.61 -24.61 0.69
C LEU A 343 -15.31 -23.36 1.21
N GLY A 344 -15.41 -22.34 0.37
CA GLY A 344 -15.79 -21.00 0.79
C GLY A 344 -14.65 -20.29 1.51
N ILE A 345 -14.32 -19.10 1.08
CA ILE A 345 -13.38 -18.21 1.77
C ILE A 345 -14.20 -17.08 2.38
N LYS A 346 -14.04 -16.86 3.69
CA LYS A 346 -14.69 -15.80 4.41
C LYS A 346 -14.03 -14.44 4.10
N THR A 347 -12.75 -14.35 4.37
CA THR A 347 -11.92 -13.16 4.19
C THR A 347 -10.50 -13.61 3.89
N ILE A 348 -9.81 -12.83 3.09
CA ILE A 348 -8.38 -12.97 2.84
C ILE A 348 -7.70 -11.77 3.47
N TYR A 349 -6.80 -12.04 4.42
CA TYR A 349 -5.95 -11.03 5.01
C TYR A 349 -4.59 -11.05 4.34
N ASP A 350 -4.22 -9.92 3.76
CA ASP A 350 -2.95 -9.73 3.07
C ASP A 350 -1.97 -8.98 3.97
N LEU A 351 -0.83 -9.58 4.24
CA LEU A 351 0.24 -8.95 5.00
C LEU A 351 1.45 -8.77 4.10
N SER A 352 1.92 -7.54 3.96
CA SER A 352 3.10 -7.23 3.17
C SER A 352 3.76 -5.95 3.67
N ALA A 353 5.09 -5.86 3.52
CA ALA A 353 5.79 -4.59 3.70
C ALA A 353 5.52 -3.64 2.53
N THR A 354 5.29 -4.21 1.37
CA THR A 354 5.20 -3.50 0.09
C THR A 354 4.00 -3.98 -0.74
N PRO A 355 2.75 -3.74 -0.31
CA PRO A 355 1.55 -4.19 -1.01
C PRO A 355 1.28 -3.31 -2.24
N PHE A 356 2.21 -3.32 -3.19
CA PHE A 356 2.15 -2.56 -4.43
C PHE A 356 2.08 -3.49 -5.63
N PHE A 357 1.44 -3.03 -6.70
CA PHE A 357 1.46 -3.73 -7.97
C PHE A 357 2.86 -3.72 -8.58
N LEU A 358 3.28 -4.89 -9.03
CA LEU A 358 4.58 -5.08 -9.66
C LEU A 358 4.51 -4.74 -11.16
N ARG A 359 5.66 -4.45 -11.74
CA ARG A 359 5.80 -4.19 -13.17
C ARG A 359 5.35 -5.40 -14.00
N GLY A 360 4.50 -5.17 -15.00
CA GLY A 360 3.88 -6.22 -15.82
C GLY A 360 2.52 -6.69 -15.33
N SER A 361 2.04 -6.21 -14.18
CA SER A 361 0.71 -6.54 -13.64
C SER A 361 -0.47 -5.93 -14.43
N GLY A 362 -0.18 -5.00 -15.36
CA GLY A 362 -1.20 -4.20 -16.05
C GLY A 362 -1.64 -2.97 -15.27
N TYR A 363 -1.13 -2.78 -14.06
CA TYR A 363 -1.23 -1.55 -13.29
C TYR A 363 0.11 -0.79 -13.35
N PRO A 364 0.13 0.55 -13.15
CA PRO A 364 1.38 1.27 -12.99
C PRO A 364 2.21 0.68 -11.84
N GLU A 365 3.50 0.41 -12.10
CA GLU A 365 4.40 -0.13 -11.07
C GLU A 365 4.44 0.80 -9.85
N GLY A 366 4.35 0.23 -8.64
CA GLY A 366 4.37 1.00 -7.40
C GLY A 366 3.02 1.60 -7.00
N THR A 367 1.93 1.31 -7.70
CA THR A 367 0.58 1.65 -7.23
C THR A 367 0.22 0.77 -6.04
N LEU A 368 -0.24 1.40 -4.95
CA LEU A 368 -0.67 0.69 -3.74
C LEU A 368 -1.92 -0.15 -4.04
N PHE A 369 -2.05 -1.30 -3.40
CA PHE A 369 -3.26 -2.11 -3.48
C PHE A 369 -4.46 -1.32 -2.91
N PRO A 370 -5.57 -1.19 -3.63
CA PRO A 370 -6.69 -0.35 -3.20
C PRO A 370 -7.48 -0.91 -2.00
N TRP A 371 -7.20 -2.13 -1.57
CA TRP A 371 -7.79 -2.75 -0.37
C TRP A 371 -6.89 -2.69 0.87
N VAL A 372 -5.88 -1.80 0.90
CA VAL A 372 -5.04 -1.57 2.08
C VAL A 372 -5.78 -0.68 3.07
N VAL A 373 -5.86 -1.12 4.32
CA VAL A 373 -6.58 -0.43 5.41
C VAL A 373 -5.68 0.12 6.51
N SER A 374 -4.43 -0.38 6.59
CA SER A 374 -3.46 0.01 7.61
C SER A 374 -2.09 0.15 6.97
N ASP A 375 -1.35 1.19 7.34
CA ASP A 375 -0.02 1.50 6.81
C ASP A 375 0.94 1.86 7.95
N PHE A 376 1.98 1.06 8.09
CA PHE A 376 3.15 1.36 8.90
C PHE A 376 4.39 1.19 8.03
N SER A 377 4.93 2.30 7.57
CA SER A 377 6.00 2.36 6.58
C SER A 377 7.38 2.01 7.15
N LEU A 378 8.36 1.80 6.27
CA LEU A 378 9.75 1.62 6.70
C LEU A 378 10.30 2.87 7.40
N ILE A 379 9.85 4.06 7.00
CA ILE A 379 10.22 5.32 7.64
C ILE A 379 9.70 5.34 9.08
N ASP A 380 8.43 4.99 9.29
CA ASP A 380 7.85 4.90 10.64
C ASP A 380 8.61 3.90 11.50
N ALA A 381 9.02 2.76 10.93
CA ALA A 381 9.80 1.75 11.63
C ALA A 381 11.21 2.24 12.02
N ILE A 382 11.85 3.07 11.20
CA ILE A 382 13.12 3.72 11.51
C ILE A 382 12.92 4.76 12.61
N GLU A 383 11.94 5.64 12.47
CA GLU A 383 11.64 6.71 13.44
C GLU A 383 11.16 6.19 14.80
N CYS A 384 10.64 4.96 14.85
CA CYS A 384 10.32 4.25 16.10
C CYS A 384 11.45 3.33 16.60
N GLY A 385 12.59 3.30 15.92
CA GLY A 385 13.71 2.43 16.29
C GLY A 385 13.46 0.93 16.17
N ILE A 386 12.38 0.49 15.51
CA ILE A 386 12.03 -0.93 15.34
C ILE A 386 13.03 -1.66 14.44
N VAL A 387 13.70 -0.93 13.55
CA VAL A 387 14.71 -1.45 12.63
C VAL A 387 16.01 -0.66 12.76
N LYS A 388 17.08 -1.18 12.19
CA LYS A 388 18.36 -0.45 12.09
C LYS A 388 18.20 0.79 11.22
N VAL A 389 19.04 1.79 11.50
CA VAL A 389 19.13 3.00 10.70
C VAL A 389 20.13 2.77 9.56
N PRO A 390 19.73 2.95 8.30
CA PRO A 390 20.66 2.87 7.18
C PRO A 390 21.59 4.09 7.16
N ARG A 391 22.89 3.89 7.02
CA ARG A 391 23.88 4.92 6.75
C ARG A 391 24.33 4.84 5.31
N VAL A 392 24.35 5.97 4.61
CA VAL A 392 24.72 6.07 3.20
C VAL A 392 25.93 6.98 3.00
N PRO A 393 26.73 6.79 1.92
CA PRO A 393 27.84 7.70 1.61
C PRO A 393 27.36 9.13 1.44
N ILE A 394 28.05 10.07 2.07
CA ILE A 394 27.84 11.52 1.92
C ILE A 394 28.92 12.18 1.08
N ALA A 395 30.09 11.57 0.99
CA ALA A 395 31.20 11.95 0.12
C ALA A 395 32.00 10.71 -0.26
N ASP A 396 32.58 10.69 -1.44
CA ASP A 396 33.55 9.69 -1.87
C ASP A 396 34.61 10.31 -2.80
N ASP A 397 35.75 9.65 -2.92
CA ASP A 397 36.90 10.06 -3.74
C ASP A 397 36.65 9.90 -5.26
N SER A 398 35.57 9.27 -5.63
CA SER A 398 35.14 9.06 -7.03
C SER A 398 34.08 10.06 -7.49
N MET A 399 33.76 11.07 -6.66
CA MET A 399 32.75 12.08 -6.98
C MET A 399 33.09 12.86 -8.26
N THR A 400 32.12 12.84 -9.21
CA THR A 400 32.18 13.65 -10.44
C THR A 400 31.02 14.63 -10.55
N GLY A 401 30.57 15.17 -9.41
CA GLY A 401 29.38 16.07 -9.28
C GLY A 401 28.94 16.16 -7.83
N ASP A 402 27.74 16.61 -7.63
CA ASP A 402 27.19 16.94 -6.31
C ASP A 402 26.72 15.73 -5.49
N GLN A 403 26.74 14.52 -6.06
CA GLN A 403 26.33 13.29 -5.37
C GLN A 403 27.47 12.27 -5.30
N PRO A 404 27.63 11.58 -4.17
CA PRO A 404 28.60 10.49 -4.03
C PRO A 404 28.34 9.37 -5.04
N THR A 405 29.41 8.92 -5.70
CA THR A 405 29.35 7.85 -6.69
C THR A 405 28.83 6.53 -6.09
N TYR A 406 29.23 6.24 -4.85
CA TYR A 406 28.90 4.99 -4.18
C TYR A 406 27.47 4.93 -3.66
N ARG A 407 26.72 6.06 -3.68
CA ARG A 407 25.30 6.12 -3.35
C ARG A 407 24.43 5.63 -4.49
N ASP A 408 24.73 6.03 -5.74
CA ASP A 408 24.00 5.62 -6.96
C ASP A 408 24.97 4.99 -7.96
N LEU A 409 25.41 3.78 -7.65
CA LEU A 409 26.47 3.08 -8.35
C LEU A 409 26.03 2.48 -9.69
N TRP A 410 24.79 1.93 -9.76
CA TRP A 410 24.33 1.15 -10.90
C TRP A 410 24.36 1.87 -12.27
N PRO A 411 23.93 3.11 -12.42
CA PRO A 411 23.98 3.82 -13.70
C PRO A 411 25.38 3.92 -14.29
N ARG A 412 26.42 3.93 -13.44
CA ARG A 412 27.81 4.10 -13.84
C ARG A 412 28.50 2.80 -14.23
N ILE A 413 28.05 1.67 -13.68
CA ILE A 413 28.70 0.36 -13.85
C ILE A 413 27.98 -0.58 -14.83
N ARG A 414 26.67 -0.39 -15.06
CA ARG A 414 25.80 -1.32 -15.82
C ARG A 414 26.28 -1.68 -17.21
N GLU A 415 26.95 -0.75 -17.92
CA GLU A 415 27.44 -0.98 -19.28
C GLU A 415 28.73 -1.80 -19.32
N GLN A 416 29.51 -1.79 -18.22
CA GLN A 416 30.76 -2.51 -18.07
C GLN A 416 30.57 -3.92 -17.47
N LEU A 417 29.35 -4.24 -16.99
CA LEU A 417 29.03 -5.52 -16.36
C LEU A 417 28.52 -6.55 -17.38
N PRO A 418 28.76 -7.85 -17.14
CA PRO A 418 28.28 -8.93 -18.02
C PRO A 418 26.75 -9.01 -18.04
N LYS A 419 26.19 -9.17 -19.25
CA LYS A 419 24.75 -9.31 -19.47
C LYS A 419 24.31 -10.77 -19.35
N LYS A 420 23.04 -11.02 -18.95
CA LYS A 420 22.43 -12.34 -18.88
C LYS A 420 22.35 -12.97 -20.27
N GLY A 421 22.64 -14.28 -20.41
CA GLY A 421 22.30 -15.06 -21.61
C GLY A 421 23.27 -14.98 -22.81
N ARG A 422 24.29 -14.14 -22.83
CA ARG A 422 25.40 -14.34 -23.74
C ARG A 422 26.30 -15.43 -23.19
N LYS A 423 26.53 -16.53 -23.96
CA LYS A 423 27.67 -17.43 -23.74
C LYS A 423 28.91 -16.53 -23.77
N THR A 424 29.22 -15.94 -22.66
CA THR A 424 30.46 -15.25 -22.44
C THR A 424 31.52 -16.36 -22.60
N LYS A 425 32.32 -16.28 -23.65
CA LYS A 425 33.61 -16.97 -23.62
C LYS A 425 34.18 -16.63 -22.27
N ALA A 426 34.03 -17.60 -21.41
CA ALA A 426 34.56 -17.69 -20.05
C ALA A 426 34.92 -16.36 -19.39
N VAL A 427 34.36 -16.10 -18.26
CA VAL A 427 35.15 -15.58 -17.18
C VAL A 427 36.22 -16.65 -16.83
N THR A 428 37.07 -16.97 -17.77
CA THR A 428 38.22 -17.86 -17.61
C THR A 428 39.50 -17.08 -17.34
N GLY A 429 39.38 -15.76 -17.14
CA GLY A 429 40.45 -14.87 -16.76
C GLY A 429 40.29 -14.31 -15.37
N GLU A 430 41.26 -13.54 -14.92
CA GLU A 430 41.21 -12.83 -13.63
C GLU A 430 39.94 -11.99 -13.51
N PRO A 431 39.18 -12.10 -12.43
CA PRO A 431 37.96 -11.34 -12.23
C PRO A 431 38.27 -9.84 -12.12
N LYS A 432 37.83 -9.06 -13.11
CA LYS A 432 38.01 -7.60 -13.16
C LYS A 432 36.69 -6.91 -12.91
N LEU A 433 36.59 -6.14 -11.85
CA LEU A 433 35.45 -5.29 -11.55
C LEU A 433 35.60 -3.92 -12.25
N PRO A 434 34.50 -3.24 -12.59
CA PRO A 434 34.53 -1.82 -12.89
C PRO A 434 35.16 -1.01 -11.77
N VAL A 435 35.96 -0.01 -12.10
CA VAL A 435 36.72 0.80 -11.10
C VAL A 435 35.83 1.37 -9.98
N SER A 436 34.65 1.91 -10.36
CA SER A 436 33.70 2.44 -9.38
C SER A 436 33.11 1.37 -8.47
N LEU A 437 32.90 0.14 -8.97
CA LEU A 437 32.42 -0.98 -8.16
C LEU A 437 33.50 -1.49 -7.22
N GLU A 438 34.74 -1.60 -7.73
CA GLU A 438 35.89 -2.00 -6.93
C GLU A 438 36.16 -1.00 -5.79
N GLY A 439 36.09 0.30 -6.07
CA GLY A 439 36.23 1.37 -5.07
C GLY A 439 35.14 1.31 -4.00
N ALA A 440 33.87 1.19 -4.42
CA ALA A 440 32.74 1.08 -3.47
C ALA A 440 32.82 -0.18 -2.60
N LEU A 441 33.17 -1.32 -3.21
CA LEU A 441 33.31 -2.58 -2.49
C LEU A 441 34.45 -2.51 -1.48
N LYS A 442 35.59 -1.94 -1.87
CA LYS A 442 36.75 -1.79 -0.99
C LYS A 442 36.47 -0.84 0.16
N SER A 443 35.90 0.34 -0.12
CA SER A 443 35.52 1.32 0.91
C SER A 443 34.57 0.73 1.96
N LEU A 444 33.51 0.01 1.49
CA LEU A 444 32.57 -0.63 2.40
C LEU A 444 33.19 -1.81 3.15
N TYR A 445 34.12 -2.55 2.50
CA TYR A 445 34.85 -3.63 3.13
C TYR A 445 35.80 -3.12 4.21
N ASP A 446 36.55 -2.02 4.01
CA ASP A 446 37.46 -1.45 5.01
C ASP A 446 36.68 -1.05 6.28
N ASN A 447 35.47 -0.51 6.14
CA ASN A 447 34.57 -0.26 7.26
C ASN A 447 34.09 -1.57 7.92
N TYR A 448 33.71 -2.58 7.12
CA TYR A 448 33.36 -3.89 7.64
C TYR A 448 34.50 -4.56 8.42
N GLU A 449 35.71 -4.50 7.90
CA GLU A 449 36.89 -5.08 8.57
C GLU A 449 37.11 -4.49 9.97
N GLN A 450 36.92 -3.18 10.14
CA GLN A 450 36.98 -2.55 11.46
C GLN A 450 35.90 -3.11 12.41
N HIS A 451 34.65 -3.20 11.95
CA HIS A 451 33.53 -3.79 12.72
C HIS A 451 33.80 -5.28 13.06
N TYR A 452 34.34 -6.04 12.09
CA TYR A 452 34.68 -7.43 12.31
C TYR A 452 35.78 -7.60 13.37
N ARG A 453 36.85 -6.77 13.33
CA ARG A 453 37.91 -6.81 14.31
C ARG A 453 37.45 -6.42 15.71
N LEU A 454 36.59 -5.43 15.84
CA LEU A 454 35.95 -5.07 17.12
C LEU A 454 35.15 -6.26 17.68
N TRP A 455 34.34 -6.92 16.82
CA TRP A 455 33.61 -8.15 17.22
C TRP A 455 34.59 -9.28 17.60
N GLU A 456 35.67 -9.48 16.85
CA GLU A 456 36.68 -10.52 17.11
C GLU A 456 37.40 -10.33 18.44
N GLN A 457 37.64 -9.08 18.82
CA GLN A 457 38.27 -8.72 20.10
C GLN A 457 37.29 -8.79 21.29
N ASN A 458 36.00 -8.67 21.04
CA ASN A 458 34.96 -8.70 22.06
C ASN A 458 34.68 -10.15 22.54
N THR A 459 35.46 -10.60 23.52
CA THR A 459 35.34 -11.95 24.09
C THR A 459 34.03 -12.19 24.80
N GLU A 460 33.40 -11.15 25.39
CA GLU A 460 32.09 -11.25 26.04
C GLU A 460 30.96 -11.46 25.02
N ALA A 461 30.99 -10.72 23.92
CA ALA A 461 30.02 -10.87 22.86
C ALA A 461 30.04 -12.28 22.27
N ARG A 462 31.25 -12.81 22.02
CA ARG A 462 31.42 -14.19 21.54
C ARG A 462 30.99 -15.25 22.56
N ALA A 463 31.28 -15.03 23.83
CA ALA A 463 30.84 -15.92 24.90
C ALA A 463 29.31 -15.93 25.06
N LYS A 464 28.63 -14.82 24.78
CA LYS A 464 27.15 -14.72 24.69
C LYS A 464 26.58 -15.30 23.40
N GLY A 465 27.41 -15.86 22.51
CA GLY A 465 26.98 -16.47 21.24
C GLY A 465 26.67 -15.49 20.12
N LEU A 466 27.16 -14.23 20.19
CA LEU A 466 26.98 -13.30 19.08
C LEU A 466 27.90 -13.73 17.92
N THR A 467 27.25 -13.91 16.76
CA THR A 467 27.90 -14.30 15.50
C THR A 467 28.63 -13.11 14.86
N PRO A 468 29.56 -13.34 13.92
CA PRO A 468 30.20 -12.24 13.20
C PRO A 468 29.21 -11.36 12.47
N PRO A 469 29.53 -10.08 12.27
CA PRO A 469 28.75 -9.21 11.40
C PRO A 469 28.72 -9.76 9.97
N VAL A 470 27.61 -9.53 9.24
CA VAL A 470 27.40 -10.06 7.90
C VAL A 470 27.38 -8.93 6.88
N PHE A 471 28.12 -9.12 5.80
CA PHE A 471 28.16 -8.27 4.62
C PHE A 471 27.35 -8.89 3.50
N ILE A 472 26.52 -8.11 2.81
CA ILE A 472 25.66 -8.58 1.71
C ILE A 472 25.98 -7.82 0.43
N VAL A 473 26.11 -8.57 -0.68
CA VAL A 473 26.14 -7.99 -2.03
C VAL A 473 24.94 -8.48 -2.81
N VAL A 474 24.09 -7.56 -3.30
CA VAL A 474 22.91 -7.88 -4.08
C VAL A 474 23.15 -7.54 -5.55
N CYS A 475 23.26 -8.56 -6.38
CA CYS A 475 23.58 -8.46 -7.81
C CYS A 475 22.31 -8.63 -8.69
N ASN A 476 22.37 -8.13 -9.92
CA ASN A 476 21.24 -8.17 -10.85
C ASN A 476 21.11 -9.51 -11.61
N ASN A 477 22.19 -10.27 -11.76
CA ASN A 477 22.19 -11.55 -12.46
C ASN A 477 23.35 -12.46 -12.02
N THR A 478 23.26 -13.74 -12.39
CA THR A 478 24.20 -14.79 -12.01
C THR A 478 25.65 -14.52 -12.50
N ASN A 479 25.83 -13.89 -13.66
CA ASN A 479 27.18 -13.59 -14.17
C ASN A 479 27.87 -12.50 -13.36
N VAL A 480 27.11 -11.47 -12.93
CA VAL A 480 27.63 -10.41 -12.07
C VAL A 480 27.92 -10.93 -10.67
N SER A 481 27.06 -11.75 -10.11
CA SER A 481 27.25 -12.33 -8.78
C SER A 481 28.48 -13.27 -8.75
N LYS A 482 28.67 -14.07 -9.81
CA LYS A 482 29.87 -14.91 -9.96
C LYS A 482 31.14 -14.08 -10.05
N LEU A 483 31.13 -13.01 -10.83
CA LEU A 483 32.27 -12.09 -10.97
C LEU A 483 32.64 -11.45 -9.62
N VAL A 484 31.65 -10.96 -8.86
CA VAL A 484 31.85 -10.39 -7.53
C VAL A 484 32.33 -11.45 -6.54
N TYR A 485 31.71 -12.62 -6.58
CA TYR A 485 32.09 -13.74 -5.72
C TYR A 485 33.55 -14.18 -5.92
N ASP A 486 34.00 -14.36 -7.18
CA ASP A 486 35.37 -14.74 -7.50
C ASP A 486 36.37 -13.68 -7.08
N TYR A 487 36.02 -12.41 -7.20
CA TYR A 487 36.84 -11.29 -6.74
C TYR A 487 37.00 -11.31 -5.20
N VAL A 488 35.89 -11.58 -4.47
CA VAL A 488 35.85 -11.54 -3.02
C VAL A 488 36.43 -12.79 -2.38
N ALA A 489 35.95 -13.96 -2.80
CA ALA A 489 36.19 -15.24 -2.15
C ALA A 489 37.43 -15.99 -2.66
N GLY A 490 37.82 -15.70 -3.92
CA GLY A 490 38.88 -16.43 -4.65
C GLY A 490 38.31 -17.35 -5.73
N TRP A 491 39.15 -17.80 -6.65
CA TRP A 491 38.77 -18.59 -7.82
C TRP A 491 39.85 -19.55 -8.26
N GLU A 492 39.47 -20.55 -9.04
CA GLU A 492 40.39 -21.51 -9.62
C GLU A 492 40.82 -21.08 -11.02
N LYS A 493 42.13 -20.98 -11.21
CA LYS A 493 42.75 -20.71 -12.51
C LYS A 493 43.22 -22.02 -13.10
N ALA A 494 42.64 -22.39 -14.23
CA ALA A 494 43.14 -23.54 -15.02
C ALA A 494 44.48 -23.19 -15.68
N LEU A 495 45.46 -24.07 -15.49
CA LEU A 495 46.78 -23.98 -16.14
C LEU A 495 46.77 -24.75 -17.48
N PRO A 496 47.70 -24.40 -18.39
CA PRO A 496 47.80 -25.08 -19.72
C PRO A 496 48.04 -26.58 -19.64
N ASP A 497 48.59 -27.07 -18.56
CA ASP A 497 48.90 -28.48 -18.27
C ASP A 497 47.71 -29.29 -17.74
N GLY A 498 46.55 -28.66 -17.59
CA GLY A 498 45.34 -29.24 -17.04
C GLY A 498 45.25 -29.23 -15.50
N ALA A 499 46.29 -28.71 -14.82
CA ALA A 499 46.21 -28.47 -13.40
C ALA A 499 45.42 -27.18 -13.06
N SER A 500 44.90 -27.08 -11.85
CA SER A 500 44.27 -25.82 -11.38
C SER A 500 45.03 -25.24 -10.17
N VAL A 501 45.13 -23.94 -10.13
CA VAL A 501 45.75 -23.20 -9.00
C VAL A 501 44.69 -22.27 -8.40
N ILE A 502 44.60 -22.26 -7.09
CA ILE A 502 43.71 -21.36 -6.34
C ILE A 502 44.33 -19.96 -6.34
N VAL A 503 43.62 -19.00 -6.90
CA VAL A 503 43.94 -17.59 -6.81
C VAL A 503 43.15 -16.99 -5.64
N PRO A 504 43.81 -16.47 -4.61
CA PRO A 504 43.14 -15.93 -3.44
C PRO A 504 42.26 -14.73 -3.77
N GLY A 505 41.13 -14.60 -3.03
CA GLY A 505 40.27 -13.41 -3.14
C GLY A 505 41.00 -12.14 -2.73
N LYS A 506 40.51 -11.00 -3.19
CA LYS A 506 41.11 -9.68 -2.90
C LYS A 506 40.79 -9.15 -1.51
N LEU A 507 39.75 -9.68 -0.84
CA LEU A 507 39.25 -9.22 0.49
C LEU A 507 39.55 -10.26 1.57
N PRO A 508 40.65 -10.04 2.41
CA PRO A 508 41.17 -11.07 3.29
C PRO A 508 40.17 -11.74 4.25
N VAL A 509 39.26 -11.00 4.87
CA VAL A 509 38.30 -11.53 5.84
C VAL A 509 37.26 -12.43 5.17
N PHE A 510 37.01 -12.20 3.88
CA PHE A 510 35.98 -12.89 3.10
C PHE A 510 36.51 -14.07 2.26
N ARG A 511 37.83 -14.28 2.22
CA ARG A 511 38.42 -15.36 1.45
C ARG A 511 37.94 -16.73 1.89
N ASN A 512 37.73 -17.60 0.91
CA ASN A 512 37.39 -18.99 1.12
C ASN A 512 38.63 -19.92 1.01
N ASP A 513 39.83 -19.37 0.72
CA ASP A 513 41.08 -20.07 0.70
C ASP A 513 41.90 -19.85 1.99
N ARG A 514 42.69 -20.87 2.37
CA ARG A 514 43.67 -20.81 3.43
C ARG A 514 44.86 -21.65 3.01
N ASP A 515 46.05 -21.02 3.05
CA ASP A 515 47.32 -21.67 2.73
C ASP A 515 47.36 -22.38 1.37
N GLY A 516 46.67 -21.80 0.33
CA GLY A 516 46.61 -22.36 -1.02
C GLY A 516 45.66 -23.51 -1.19
N ALA A 517 44.84 -23.84 -0.18
CA ALA A 517 43.77 -24.81 -0.23
C ALA A 517 42.41 -24.15 0.11
N TRP A 518 41.32 -24.74 -0.35
CA TRP A 518 40.00 -24.27 0.02
C TRP A 518 39.74 -24.53 1.52
N SER A 519 39.13 -23.52 2.18
CA SER A 519 38.73 -23.64 3.57
C SER A 519 37.61 -24.64 3.73
N ARG A 520 37.64 -25.48 4.75
CA ARG A 520 36.50 -26.38 5.10
C ARG A 520 35.24 -25.63 5.49
N ARG A 521 35.35 -24.38 5.86
CA ARG A 521 34.23 -23.54 6.27
C ARG A 521 34.32 -22.24 5.50
N PRO A 522 33.45 -22.04 4.49
CA PRO A 522 33.50 -20.84 3.68
C PRO A 522 33.11 -19.61 4.50
N ASN A 523 33.83 -18.51 4.28
CA ASN A 523 33.49 -17.21 4.85
C ASN A 523 32.45 -16.49 3.97
N THR A 524 32.47 -16.76 2.66
CA THR A 524 31.61 -16.17 1.64
C THR A 524 30.81 -17.24 0.93
N ILE A 525 29.52 -17.01 0.74
CA ILE A 525 28.64 -17.89 -0.04
C ILE A 525 27.99 -17.14 -1.20
N LEU A 526 27.74 -17.89 -2.30
CA LEU A 526 27.00 -17.42 -3.45
C LEU A 526 25.60 -18.05 -3.45
N ILE A 527 24.54 -17.23 -3.64
CA ILE A 527 23.17 -17.66 -3.55
C ILE A 527 22.36 -17.19 -4.76
N ASP A 528 21.59 -18.10 -5.37
CA ASP A 528 20.51 -17.77 -6.29
C ASP A 528 19.17 -17.86 -5.56
N SER A 529 18.66 -16.71 -5.16
CA SER A 529 17.48 -16.61 -4.31
C SER A 529 16.23 -17.18 -4.97
N GLU A 530 16.02 -16.93 -6.26
CA GLU A 530 14.82 -17.36 -7.00
C GLU A 530 14.70 -18.89 -7.03
N GLN A 531 15.82 -19.56 -7.24
CA GLN A 531 15.82 -21.03 -7.31
C GLN A 531 15.65 -21.72 -5.95
N LEU A 532 16.19 -21.14 -4.90
CA LEU A 532 16.02 -21.67 -3.54
C LEU A 532 14.59 -21.53 -3.01
N GLU A 533 13.88 -20.49 -3.44
CA GLU A 533 12.50 -20.20 -3.00
C GLU A 533 11.46 -21.09 -3.69
N SER A 534 11.62 -21.36 -4.98
CA SER A 534 10.65 -22.14 -5.75
C SER A 534 10.58 -23.59 -5.31
N GLY A 535 11.65 -24.13 -4.70
CA GLY A 535 11.80 -25.56 -4.43
C GLY A 535 11.97 -26.42 -5.68
N GLU A 536 12.18 -25.76 -6.83
CA GLU A 536 12.57 -26.42 -8.06
C GLU A 536 14.06 -26.76 -8.01
N ALA A 537 14.48 -27.78 -8.78
CA ALA A 537 15.89 -28.15 -8.83
C ALA A 537 16.73 -26.97 -9.34
N MET A 538 17.86 -26.71 -8.70
CA MET A 538 18.79 -25.67 -9.09
C MET A 538 19.20 -25.82 -10.55
N SER A 539 19.41 -24.70 -11.24
CA SER A 539 19.91 -24.75 -12.61
C SER A 539 21.26 -25.46 -12.68
N SER A 540 21.50 -26.19 -13.77
CA SER A 540 22.77 -26.89 -13.99
C SER A 540 23.98 -25.96 -13.97
N GLU A 541 23.79 -24.68 -14.34
CA GLU A 541 24.83 -23.66 -14.32
C GLU A 541 25.15 -23.24 -12.87
N PHE A 542 24.13 -23.02 -12.03
CA PHE A 542 24.35 -22.66 -10.63
C PHE A 542 24.92 -23.83 -9.82
N LYS A 543 24.44 -25.05 -10.05
CA LYS A 543 25.02 -26.27 -9.42
C LYS A 543 26.51 -26.38 -9.68
N LYS A 544 26.97 -26.15 -10.94
CA LYS A 544 28.40 -26.16 -11.27
C LYS A 544 29.22 -25.13 -10.52
N ILE A 545 28.62 -23.97 -10.21
CA ILE A 545 29.26 -22.90 -9.48
C ILE A 545 29.33 -23.23 -8.00
N ALA A 546 28.27 -23.79 -7.43
CA ALA A 546 28.11 -24.06 -6.00
C ALA A 546 28.56 -25.45 -5.54
N VAL A 547 29.07 -26.30 -6.44
CA VAL A 547 29.47 -27.70 -6.11
C VAL A 547 30.40 -27.78 -4.89
N ARG A 548 31.37 -26.89 -4.84
CA ARG A 548 32.36 -26.88 -3.77
C ARG A 548 31.72 -26.55 -2.42
N GLU A 549 30.96 -25.49 -2.33
CA GLU A 549 30.27 -25.07 -1.10
C GLU A 549 29.31 -26.14 -0.61
N ILE A 550 28.62 -26.80 -1.52
CA ILE A 550 27.71 -27.90 -1.22
C ILE A 550 28.45 -29.06 -0.57
N GLU A 551 29.60 -29.47 -1.10
CA GLU A 551 30.39 -30.55 -0.54
C GLU A 551 31.01 -30.18 0.82
N GLU A 552 31.47 -28.97 0.98
CA GLU A 552 31.98 -28.46 2.25
C GLU A 552 30.88 -28.44 3.34
N PHE A 553 29.68 -27.96 3.02
CA PHE A 553 28.54 -27.99 3.93
C PHE A 553 28.03 -29.41 4.24
N LYS A 554 28.08 -30.36 3.29
CA LYS A 554 27.79 -31.77 3.57
C LYS A 554 28.76 -32.36 4.57
N ALA A 555 30.04 -32.03 4.44
CA ALA A 555 31.08 -32.51 5.39
C ALA A 555 30.84 -31.92 6.79
N GLU A 556 30.50 -30.66 6.89
CA GLU A 556 30.19 -29.98 8.17
C GLU A 556 28.89 -30.54 8.78
N TYR A 557 27.87 -30.77 7.97
CA TYR A 557 26.61 -31.38 8.45
C TYR A 557 26.82 -32.73 9.05
N ARG A 558 27.63 -33.61 8.41
CA ARG A 558 28.01 -34.91 8.96
C ARG A 558 28.72 -34.80 10.30
N ALA A 559 29.62 -33.81 10.42
CA ALA A 559 30.36 -33.59 11.67
C ALA A 559 29.47 -33.06 12.81
N ARG A 560 28.51 -32.23 12.52
CA ARG A 560 27.62 -31.63 13.54
C ARG A 560 26.43 -32.51 13.94
N PHE A 561 25.96 -33.33 13.03
CA PHE A 561 24.78 -34.18 13.25
C PHE A 561 25.10 -35.68 12.98
N PRO A 562 25.97 -36.28 13.79
CA PRO A 562 26.31 -37.70 13.62
C PRO A 562 25.05 -38.56 13.77
N GLY A 563 24.79 -39.43 12.78
CA GLY A 563 23.62 -40.29 12.73
C GLY A 563 22.44 -39.80 11.89
N ARG A 564 22.50 -38.59 11.33
CA ARG A 564 21.57 -38.18 10.29
C ARG A 564 22.11 -38.48 8.90
N GLU A 565 21.25 -39.08 8.04
CA GLU A 565 21.63 -39.41 6.67
C GLU A 565 21.68 -38.21 5.80
N VAL A 566 22.87 -37.69 5.50
CA VAL A 566 23.10 -36.51 4.63
C VAL A 566 22.67 -36.79 3.19
N GLU A 567 22.73 -38.04 2.77
CA GLU A 567 22.35 -38.53 1.45
C GLU A 567 20.85 -38.35 1.16
N LYS A 568 20.03 -38.17 2.18
CA LYS A 568 18.60 -37.81 2.03
C LYS A 568 18.32 -36.35 1.84
N LEU A 569 19.30 -35.45 2.09
CA LEU A 569 19.17 -34.04 1.85
C LEU A 569 19.52 -33.71 0.40
N THR A 570 18.68 -32.94 -0.24
CA THR A 570 19.04 -32.38 -1.54
C THR A 570 20.07 -31.24 -1.37
N ASP A 571 20.82 -30.94 -2.42
CA ASP A 571 21.78 -29.83 -2.42
C ASP A 571 21.09 -28.51 -2.13
N GLU A 572 19.85 -28.37 -2.64
CA GLU A 572 18.97 -27.21 -2.41
C GLU A 572 18.58 -27.09 -0.94
N ASP A 573 18.25 -28.21 -0.28
CA ASP A 573 17.87 -28.21 1.15
C ASP A 573 19.05 -27.80 2.02
N LEU A 574 20.25 -28.24 1.68
CA LEU A 574 21.47 -27.90 2.41
C LEU A 574 21.80 -26.41 2.30
N LEU A 575 21.82 -25.85 1.09
CA LEU A 575 22.07 -24.43 0.88
C LEU A 575 21.00 -23.55 1.54
N ARG A 576 19.75 -24.00 1.51
CA ARG A 576 18.64 -23.34 2.21
C ARG A 576 18.84 -23.34 3.72
N GLU A 577 19.28 -24.47 4.30
CA GLU A 577 19.60 -24.56 5.73
C GLU A 577 20.75 -23.62 6.12
N VAL A 578 21.82 -23.59 5.34
CA VAL A 578 22.94 -22.66 5.57
C VAL A 578 22.45 -21.24 5.58
N MET A 579 21.69 -20.88 4.55
CA MET A 579 21.20 -19.53 4.37
C MET A 579 20.25 -19.07 5.49
N ASN A 580 19.33 -19.94 5.91
CA ASN A 580 18.38 -19.67 7.00
C ASN A 580 19.06 -19.61 8.37
N THR A 581 20.30 -20.04 8.45
CA THR A 581 21.08 -20.11 9.70
C THR A 581 22.25 -19.12 9.75
N VAL A 582 22.43 -18.27 8.72
CA VAL A 582 23.37 -17.16 8.74
C VAL A 582 23.09 -16.28 9.96
N GLY A 583 24.12 -16.00 10.75
CA GLY A 583 24.00 -15.20 11.95
C GLY A 583 23.33 -15.91 13.14
N LYS A 584 23.12 -17.24 13.09
CA LYS A 584 22.57 -18.00 14.22
C LYS A 584 23.63 -18.89 14.88
N PRO A 585 23.90 -18.70 16.18
CA PRO A 585 24.94 -19.46 16.87
C PRO A 585 24.60 -20.97 16.89
N GLY A 586 25.64 -21.80 16.80
CA GLY A 586 25.52 -23.26 16.80
C GLY A 586 24.90 -23.85 15.53
N LYS A 587 24.67 -23.08 14.46
CA LYS A 587 24.11 -23.52 13.18
C LYS A 587 25.13 -23.49 12.05
N LEU A 588 24.80 -24.10 10.90
CA LEU A 588 25.70 -24.22 9.74
C LEU A 588 26.17 -22.85 9.21
N GLY A 589 25.29 -21.86 9.18
CA GLY A 589 25.59 -20.51 8.68
C GLY A 589 26.25 -19.58 9.70
N GLU A 590 26.60 -20.06 10.91
CA GLU A 590 27.11 -19.25 12.01
C GLU A 590 28.31 -18.37 11.65
N GLN A 591 29.23 -18.88 10.83
CA GLN A 591 30.50 -18.21 10.54
C GLN A 591 30.51 -17.45 9.21
N ILE A 592 29.40 -17.47 8.46
CA ILE A 592 29.29 -16.75 7.20
C ILE A 592 29.44 -15.24 7.46
N LYS A 593 30.39 -14.63 6.77
CA LYS A 593 30.72 -13.21 6.86
C LYS A 593 30.24 -12.40 5.65
N CYS A 594 30.18 -13.05 4.47
CA CYS A 594 29.74 -12.40 3.26
C CYS A 594 28.73 -13.29 2.50
N VAL A 595 27.65 -12.66 1.99
CA VAL A 595 26.65 -13.30 1.15
C VAL A 595 26.56 -12.55 -0.16
N VAL A 596 26.89 -13.19 -1.27
CA VAL A 596 26.70 -12.66 -2.62
C VAL A 596 25.43 -13.26 -3.18
N SER A 597 24.39 -12.44 -3.40
CA SER A 597 23.07 -12.90 -3.83
C SER A 597 22.75 -12.44 -5.24
N VAL A 598 22.09 -13.32 -6.00
CA VAL A 598 21.46 -12.99 -7.28
C VAL A 598 20.04 -12.51 -7.01
N SER A 599 19.63 -11.43 -7.63
CA SER A 599 18.32 -10.83 -7.48
C SER A 599 18.09 -10.21 -6.09
N MET A 600 16.93 -10.41 -5.50
CA MET A 600 16.64 -9.99 -4.13
C MET A 600 17.09 -11.08 -3.16
N LEU A 601 17.46 -10.68 -1.96
CA LEU A 601 17.64 -11.62 -0.86
C LEU A 601 16.38 -12.47 -0.71
N THR A 602 16.54 -13.77 -0.49
CA THR A 602 15.41 -14.70 -0.35
C THR A 602 14.34 -14.15 0.56
N GLU A 603 13.10 -14.19 0.13
CA GLU A 603 11.98 -13.87 0.99
C GLU A 603 11.97 -14.84 2.16
N GLY A 604 11.82 -14.30 3.36
CA GLY A 604 11.94 -15.09 4.59
C GLY A 604 13.33 -15.10 5.22
N TRP A 605 14.37 -14.57 4.58
CA TRP A 605 15.66 -14.42 5.24
C TRP A 605 15.58 -13.40 6.39
N ASP A 606 16.10 -13.76 7.57
CA ASP A 606 15.91 -13.02 8.83
C ASP A 606 17.18 -12.85 9.66
N ALA A 607 18.33 -12.78 9.00
CA ALA A 607 19.58 -12.50 9.69
C ALA A 607 19.57 -11.10 10.30
N ASN A 608 19.73 -11.04 11.61
CA ASN A 608 19.84 -9.78 12.37
C ASN A 608 21.28 -9.27 12.48
N SER A 609 22.26 -10.12 12.16
CA SER A 609 23.70 -9.79 12.17
C SER A 609 24.18 -9.00 10.95
N VAL A 610 23.28 -8.64 10.02
CA VAL A 610 23.64 -7.82 8.85
C VAL A 610 24.01 -6.42 9.27
N THR A 611 25.18 -5.97 8.81
CA THR A 611 25.71 -4.63 9.10
C THR A 611 26.09 -3.86 7.84
N HIS A 612 26.33 -4.53 6.71
CA HIS A 612 26.79 -3.91 5.48
C HIS A 612 26.02 -4.44 4.28
N ILE A 613 25.58 -3.56 3.40
CA ILE A 613 24.80 -3.89 2.20
C ILE A 613 25.37 -3.14 1.00
N LEU A 614 25.72 -3.87 -0.07
CA LEU A 614 26.14 -3.30 -1.34
C LEU A 614 25.13 -3.68 -2.45
N GLY A 615 24.52 -2.68 -3.07
CA GLY A 615 23.62 -2.84 -4.20
C GLY A 615 24.35 -2.77 -5.54
N VAL A 616 24.38 -3.87 -6.30
CA VAL A 616 24.97 -3.97 -7.65
C VAL A 616 23.86 -4.31 -8.66
N ARG A 617 22.79 -3.50 -8.62
CA ARG A 617 21.62 -3.65 -9.49
C ARG A 617 20.84 -2.34 -9.65
N ALA A 618 19.88 -2.31 -10.59
CA ALA A 618 18.96 -1.19 -10.72
C ALA A 618 17.97 -1.15 -9.53
N PHE A 619 17.82 0.03 -8.93
CA PHE A 619 16.80 0.35 -7.95
C PHE A 619 15.90 1.44 -8.54
N GLY A 620 14.95 1.05 -9.38
CA GLY A 620 14.09 1.99 -10.11
C GLY A 620 12.85 2.46 -9.34
N THR A 621 12.53 1.83 -8.20
CA THR A 621 11.31 2.12 -7.41
C THR A 621 11.60 2.03 -5.93
N GLN A 622 10.80 2.78 -5.13
CA GLN A 622 10.78 2.68 -3.67
C GLN A 622 10.60 1.23 -3.20
N LEU A 623 9.70 0.52 -3.86
CA LEU A 623 9.42 -0.89 -3.62
C LEU A 623 10.69 -1.75 -3.58
N LEU A 624 11.54 -1.65 -4.60
CA LEU A 624 12.76 -2.45 -4.69
C LEU A 624 13.79 -2.08 -3.61
N CYS A 625 13.89 -0.78 -3.29
CA CYS A 625 14.76 -0.32 -2.21
C CYS A 625 14.31 -0.88 -0.85
N GLU A 626 13.02 -0.77 -0.52
CA GLU A 626 12.46 -1.27 0.73
C GLU A 626 12.58 -2.79 0.86
N GLN A 627 12.41 -3.53 -0.24
CA GLN A 627 12.51 -4.99 -0.23
C GLN A 627 13.93 -5.48 0.03
N VAL A 628 14.93 -4.86 -0.58
CA VAL A 628 16.33 -5.26 -0.41
C VAL A 628 16.87 -4.81 0.94
N VAL A 629 16.72 -3.55 1.26
CA VAL A 629 17.34 -2.97 2.44
C VAL A 629 16.59 -3.32 3.71
N GLY A 630 15.25 -3.29 3.68
CA GLY A 630 14.44 -3.61 4.85
C GLY A 630 14.75 -4.98 5.46
N ARG A 631 15.20 -5.96 4.65
CA ARG A 631 15.62 -7.27 5.16
C ARG A 631 16.94 -7.22 5.92
N GLY A 632 17.85 -6.34 5.55
CA GLY A 632 19.13 -6.14 6.24
C GLY A 632 19.05 -5.21 7.44
N LEU A 633 17.91 -4.52 7.64
CA LEU A 633 17.75 -3.57 8.75
C LEU A 633 17.17 -4.21 10.03
N ARG A 634 17.13 -5.52 10.15
CA ARG A 634 16.65 -6.17 11.39
C ARG A 634 17.63 -5.93 12.54
N ARG A 635 17.08 -5.55 13.68
CA ARG A 635 17.87 -5.31 14.90
C ARG A 635 18.44 -6.59 15.51
N MET A 636 19.57 -6.43 16.17
CA MET A 636 20.19 -7.47 16.98
C MET A 636 19.56 -7.55 18.37
N SER A 637 19.18 -6.41 18.96
CA SER A 637 18.63 -6.31 20.30
C SER A 637 17.35 -5.48 20.33
N TYR A 638 16.42 -5.91 21.17
CA TYR A 638 15.19 -5.20 21.53
C TYR A 638 15.15 -4.85 23.03
N THR A 639 16.31 -4.66 23.63
CA THR A 639 16.42 -4.13 24.99
C THR A 639 16.12 -2.64 24.97
N THR A 640 15.24 -2.17 25.84
CA THR A 640 14.83 -0.77 25.93
C THR A 640 15.75 0.04 26.81
N GLU A 641 15.95 1.30 26.46
CA GLU A 641 16.65 2.32 27.23
C GLU A 641 15.81 3.60 27.24
N ILE A 642 16.10 4.52 28.16
CA ILE A 642 15.48 5.84 28.15
C ILE A 642 16.29 6.74 27.23
N GLU A 643 15.66 7.11 26.12
CA GLU A 643 16.21 8.03 25.12
C GLU A 643 15.81 9.47 25.45
N GLN A 644 16.70 10.41 25.19
CA GLN A 644 16.44 11.84 25.33
C GLN A 644 16.50 12.50 23.94
N LEU A 645 15.48 13.28 23.62
CA LEU A 645 15.36 13.99 22.36
C LEU A 645 15.10 15.47 22.61
N GLU A 646 15.90 16.34 21.99
CA GLU A 646 15.62 17.78 21.97
C GLU A 646 14.71 18.16 20.78
N VAL A 647 13.52 18.64 21.07
CA VAL A 647 12.56 19.14 20.08
C VAL A 647 12.14 20.54 20.47
N ASN A 648 12.34 21.50 19.58
CA ASN A 648 11.94 22.91 19.79
C ASN A 648 12.40 23.48 21.13
N GLY A 649 13.62 23.10 21.58
CA GLY A 649 14.21 23.57 22.85
C GLY A 649 13.62 22.90 24.11
N LYS A 650 12.87 21.81 23.95
CA LYS A 650 12.39 20.96 25.04
C LYS A 650 13.04 19.60 24.98
N THR A 651 13.58 19.13 26.09
CA THR A 651 14.05 17.74 26.22
C THR A 651 12.86 16.85 26.51
N ILE A 652 12.66 15.84 25.66
CA ILE A 652 11.61 14.85 25.79
C ILE A 652 12.30 13.51 26.10
N GLU A 653 11.85 12.84 27.15
CA GLU A 653 12.30 11.49 27.48
C GLU A 653 11.25 10.48 27.03
N PHE A 654 11.70 9.39 26.40
CA PHE A 654 10.85 8.27 26.00
C PHE A 654 11.60 6.95 26.09
N GLU A 655 10.87 5.86 26.34
CA GLU A 655 11.43 4.52 26.30
C GLU A 655 11.57 4.07 24.83
N GLY A 656 12.78 3.78 24.40
CA GLY A 656 13.10 3.41 23.03
C GLY A 656 14.16 2.30 22.96
N PHE A 657 14.52 1.94 21.75
CA PHE A 657 15.64 1.03 21.49
C PHE A 657 16.89 1.82 21.12
N PRO A 658 18.07 1.52 21.70
CA PRO A 658 19.33 2.14 21.28
C PRO A 658 19.54 2.05 19.78
N VAL A 659 20.08 3.08 19.15
CA VAL A 659 20.24 3.12 17.71
C VAL A 659 21.22 2.04 17.24
N GLU A 660 20.80 1.22 16.30
CA GLU A 660 21.68 0.30 15.56
C GLU A 660 21.77 0.75 14.11
N TYR A 661 22.94 0.60 13.49
CA TYR A 661 23.20 1.06 12.14
C TYR A 661 23.46 -0.08 11.16
N ALA A 662 23.17 0.18 9.87
CA ALA A 662 23.63 -0.64 8.76
C ALA A 662 24.20 0.28 7.65
N GLU A 663 25.39 -0.04 7.18
CA GLU A 663 26.05 0.69 6.09
C GLU A 663 25.46 0.23 4.75
N VAL A 664 25.01 1.17 3.92
CA VAL A 664 24.30 0.85 2.66
C VAL A 664 24.89 1.64 1.50
N TYR A 665 25.51 0.95 0.56
CA TYR A 665 26.09 1.51 -0.66
C TYR A 665 25.34 1.01 -1.90
N GLY A 666 25.34 1.81 -2.96
CA GLY A 666 24.73 1.43 -4.24
C GLY A 666 23.20 1.40 -4.26
N VAL A 667 22.56 1.96 -3.23
CA VAL A 667 21.09 2.08 -3.15
C VAL A 667 20.72 3.56 -3.01
N PRO A 668 19.97 4.12 -3.95
CA PRO A 668 19.61 5.53 -3.92
C PRO A 668 18.46 5.77 -2.90
N PHE A 669 18.82 6.19 -1.70
CA PHE A 669 17.86 6.58 -0.67
C PHE A 669 17.65 8.09 -0.64
N SER A 670 16.58 8.58 -1.24
CA SER A 670 16.15 9.97 -1.09
C SER A 670 14.96 10.13 -0.13
N PHE A 671 14.24 9.04 0.12
CA PHE A 671 12.97 9.02 0.85
C PHE A 671 13.03 8.31 2.21
N ILE A 672 14.18 7.77 2.62
CA ILE A 672 14.36 7.12 3.93
C ILE A 672 15.26 7.99 4.78
N PRO A 673 14.94 8.24 6.08
CA PRO A 673 15.84 8.93 6.97
C PRO A 673 17.13 8.12 7.11
N CYS A 674 18.22 8.72 6.66
CA CYS A 674 19.55 8.13 6.74
C CYS A 674 20.46 9.06 7.53
N ALA A 675 21.18 8.50 8.49
CA ALA A 675 22.25 9.25 9.13
C ALA A 675 23.28 9.65 8.06
N GLY A 676 23.58 10.94 7.95
CA GLY A 676 24.53 11.46 6.98
C GLY A 676 24.05 11.50 5.52
N SER A 677 22.74 11.47 5.26
CA SER A 677 22.24 11.70 3.89
C SER A 677 22.41 13.17 3.52
N PHE A 678 23.21 13.44 2.49
CA PHE A 678 23.44 14.75 1.94
C PHE A 678 22.91 14.82 0.52
N ILE A 679 21.95 15.71 0.28
CA ILE A 679 21.61 16.19 -1.05
C ILE A 679 21.93 17.67 -1.05
N GLU A 680 22.98 18.10 -1.78
CA GLU A 680 23.04 19.50 -2.16
C GLU A 680 21.77 19.80 -2.95
N PRO A 681 20.94 20.75 -2.50
CA PRO A 681 19.89 21.24 -3.37
C PRO A 681 20.58 21.75 -4.64
N LYS A 682 20.23 21.24 -5.80
CA LYS A 682 20.41 21.99 -7.04
C LYS A 682 19.94 23.39 -6.73
N PRO A 683 20.52 24.50 -7.31
CA PRO A 683 19.96 25.83 -7.14
C PRO A 683 18.48 25.72 -7.48
N GLY A 684 17.73 25.51 -6.40
CA GLY A 684 16.33 25.09 -6.48
C GLY A 684 15.54 26.26 -6.91
N ARG A 685 14.45 26.03 -7.58
CA ARG A 685 13.36 26.98 -7.62
C ARG A 685 13.13 27.41 -6.18
N GLU A 686 13.13 28.72 -5.94
CA GLU A 686 12.93 29.27 -4.60
C GLU A 686 11.64 28.68 -4.01
N VAL A 687 11.76 28.05 -2.87
CA VAL A 687 10.61 27.51 -2.13
C VAL A 687 9.84 28.69 -1.58
N THR A 688 8.62 28.86 -2.02
CA THR A 688 7.74 29.89 -1.52
C THR A 688 6.86 29.33 -0.41
N LYS A 689 6.89 30.00 0.75
CA LYS A 689 6.01 29.67 1.87
C LYS A 689 4.66 30.33 1.70
N VAL A 690 3.61 29.53 1.50
CA VAL A 690 2.23 29.99 1.34
C VAL A 690 1.52 29.87 2.67
N ARG A 691 1.17 30.99 3.29
CA ARG A 691 0.61 31.03 4.64
C ARG A 691 -0.51 32.02 4.79
N ALA A 692 -1.45 31.71 5.68
CA ALA A 692 -2.34 32.70 6.24
C ALA A 692 -1.52 33.68 7.12
N LEU A 693 -1.73 34.97 6.94
CA LEU A 693 -0.97 35.99 7.65
C LEU A 693 -1.81 36.64 8.76
N GLU A 694 -1.30 36.63 9.99
CA GLU A 694 -2.02 37.09 11.17
C GLU A 694 -2.42 38.57 11.09
N ASP A 695 -1.59 39.43 10.42
CA ASP A 695 -1.87 40.85 10.16
C ASP A 695 -3.03 41.06 9.16
N ARG A 696 -3.47 39.99 8.48
CA ARG A 696 -4.56 40.01 7.50
C ARG A 696 -5.81 39.23 7.93
N ILE A 697 -5.97 38.91 9.19
CA ILE A 697 -7.08 38.13 9.72
C ILE A 697 -8.46 38.71 9.40
N SER A 698 -8.56 40.05 9.21
CA SER A 698 -9.81 40.70 8.79
C SER A 698 -10.29 40.30 7.39
N LEU A 699 -9.40 39.71 6.57
CA LEU A 699 -9.68 39.16 5.24
C LEU A 699 -9.98 37.66 5.23
N GLU A 700 -10.05 37.05 6.40
CA GLU A 700 -10.35 35.59 6.55
C GLU A 700 -11.63 35.22 5.82
N ILE A 701 -11.59 34.14 5.02
CA ILE A 701 -12.76 33.57 4.36
C ILE A 701 -13.05 32.23 5.02
N THR A 702 -14.26 32.10 5.53
CA THR A 702 -14.81 30.83 6.05
C THR A 702 -15.81 30.27 5.04
N PHE A 703 -15.90 28.95 4.94
CA PHE A 703 -16.78 28.26 4.00
C PHE A 703 -17.33 26.97 4.59
N PRO A 704 -18.55 26.55 4.18
CA PRO A 704 -19.11 25.27 4.64
C PRO A 704 -18.43 24.09 3.97
N ARG A 705 -18.26 23.02 4.72
CA ARG A 705 -17.79 21.72 4.22
C ARG A 705 -18.97 20.74 4.15
N LEU A 706 -19.33 20.34 2.93
CA LEU A 706 -20.49 19.52 2.65
C LEU A 706 -20.11 18.07 2.34
N LEU A 707 -20.86 17.14 2.95
CA LEU A 707 -20.87 15.72 2.55
C LEU A 707 -21.81 15.47 1.37
N GLY A 708 -22.90 16.25 1.23
CA GLY A 708 -23.90 16.07 0.22
C GLY A 708 -25.12 16.99 0.40
N TYR A 709 -26.22 16.63 -0.21
CA TYR A 709 -27.44 17.41 -0.24
C TYR A 709 -28.63 16.57 0.16
N ARG A 710 -29.60 17.20 0.87
CA ARG A 710 -30.92 16.59 1.14
C ARG A 710 -32.02 17.55 0.75
N TYR A 711 -33.14 16.99 0.32
CA TYR A 711 -34.37 17.77 0.14
C TYR A 711 -35.21 17.65 1.41
N GLU A 712 -35.57 18.79 2.03
CA GLU A 712 -36.60 18.81 3.06
C GLU A 712 -37.96 18.80 2.39
N LEU A 713 -38.71 17.74 2.68
CA LEU A 713 -40.08 17.59 2.24
C LEU A 713 -41.00 18.07 3.38
N PRO A 714 -41.84 19.09 3.16
CA PRO A 714 -42.65 19.71 4.23
C PRO A 714 -43.83 18.85 4.72
N ALA A 715 -44.08 17.69 4.17
CA ALA A 715 -45.19 16.82 4.53
C ALA A 715 -44.78 15.36 4.77
N GLU A 716 -45.36 14.71 5.78
CA GLU A 716 -45.26 13.27 6.05
C GLU A 716 -46.01 12.40 5.00
N THR A 717 -46.70 13.00 4.04
CA THR A 717 -47.36 12.30 2.93
C THR A 717 -46.56 12.44 1.65
N LEU A 718 -46.13 11.29 1.11
CA LEU A 718 -45.42 11.23 -0.15
C LEU A 718 -46.39 11.03 -1.31
N SER A 719 -46.19 11.81 -2.39
CA SER A 719 -46.88 11.62 -3.67
C SER A 719 -45.78 11.53 -4.76
N SER A 720 -46.12 10.93 -5.90
CA SER A 720 -45.21 10.79 -7.04
C SER A 720 -45.87 11.33 -8.31
N ARG A 721 -45.03 11.96 -9.17
CA ARG A 721 -45.40 12.38 -10.52
C ARG A 721 -44.40 11.81 -11.51
N PHE A 722 -44.84 10.81 -12.28
CA PHE A 722 -44.00 10.20 -13.28
C PHE A 722 -43.98 11.02 -14.56
N THR A 723 -42.79 11.17 -15.13
CA THR A 723 -42.52 11.86 -16.40
C THR A 723 -41.71 10.93 -17.31
N GLU A 724 -41.39 11.34 -18.53
CA GLU A 724 -40.53 10.57 -19.43
C GLU A 724 -39.16 10.25 -18.79
N GLU A 725 -38.64 11.16 -17.98
CA GLU A 725 -37.38 10.96 -17.24
C GLU A 725 -37.48 9.87 -16.15
N SER A 726 -38.70 9.57 -15.69
CA SER A 726 -38.95 8.50 -14.71
C SER A 726 -38.87 7.11 -15.34
N THR A 727 -38.88 7.02 -16.68
CA THR A 727 -38.91 5.74 -17.41
C THR A 727 -37.50 5.11 -17.42
N LEU A 728 -37.41 3.85 -17.05
CA LEU A 728 -36.20 3.03 -17.16
C LEU A 728 -36.43 1.94 -18.21
N ILE A 729 -35.55 1.92 -19.21
CA ILE A 729 -35.53 0.90 -20.25
C ILE A 729 -34.49 -0.15 -19.86
N LEU A 730 -34.89 -1.41 -19.83
CA LEU A 730 -33.95 -2.53 -19.63
C LEU A 730 -33.82 -3.26 -20.96
N SER A 731 -32.59 -3.42 -21.42
CA SER A 731 -32.23 -4.14 -22.65
C SER A 731 -31.07 -5.11 -22.41
N THR A 732 -30.83 -6.02 -23.36
CA THR A 732 -29.68 -6.93 -23.31
C THR A 732 -28.34 -6.23 -23.53
N GLU A 733 -28.32 -5.05 -24.13
CA GLU A 733 -27.10 -4.24 -24.36
C GLU A 733 -26.54 -3.67 -23.06
N ASP A 734 -27.40 -3.49 -22.06
CA ASP A 734 -27.06 -2.95 -20.76
C ASP A 734 -26.63 -4.04 -19.76
N LEU A 735 -26.68 -5.32 -20.13
CA LEU A 735 -26.29 -6.43 -19.28
C LEU A 735 -24.76 -6.61 -19.35
N PRO A 736 -24.07 -6.62 -18.20
CA PRO A 736 -22.66 -6.95 -18.19
C PRO A 736 -22.45 -8.39 -18.68
N THR A 737 -21.43 -8.61 -19.47
CA THR A 737 -21.07 -9.92 -20.06
C THR A 737 -20.68 -10.97 -19.02
N THR A 738 -20.45 -10.56 -17.79
CA THR A 738 -20.26 -11.44 -16.63
C THR A 738 -21.03 -10.84 -15.47
N THR A 739 -22.12 -11.51 -15.09
CA THR A 739 -22.98 -11.06 -14.00
C THR A 739 -22.44 -11.57 -12.67
N GLU A 740 -21.73 -10.71 -11.94
CA GLU A 740 -21.55 -10.86 -10.50
C GLU A 740 -22.61 -9.99 -9.81
N ASN A 741 -23.53 -10.64 -9.12
CA ASN A 741 -24.63 -9.95 -8.45
C ASN A 741 -24.32 -9.77 -6.97
N ALA A 742 -24.08 -8.53 -6.54
CA ALA A 742 -24.19 -8.18 -5.13
C ALA A 742 -25.66 -7.84 -4.85
N PRO A 743 -26.33 -8.49 -3.89
CA PRO A 743 -27.68 -8.10 -3.52
C PRO A 743 -27.70 -6.73 -2.84
N ILE A 744 -28.76 -5.96 -3.04
CA ILE A 744 -28.94 -4.61 -2.51
C ILE A 744 -28.92 -4.59 -0.97
N VAL A 745 -29.34 -5.68 -0.33
CA VAL A 745 -29.32 -5.86 1.13
C VAL A 745 -29.16 -7.33 1.45
N GLY A 746 -28.10 -7.70 2.15
CA GLY A 746 -27.84 -9.08 2.59
C GLY A 746 -26.45 -9.58 2.17
N GLU A 747 -26.09 -10.78 2.63
CA GLU A 747 -24.84 -11.45 2.24
C GLU A 747 -24.81 -11.69 0.73
N SER A 748 -23.66 -11.41 0.10
CA SER A 748 -23.45 -11.69 -1.34
C SER A 748 -23.54 -13.18 -1.58
N THR A 749 -24.66 -13.60 -2.11
CA THR A 749 -24.81 -14.91 -2.75
C THR A 749 -24.68 -14.70 -4.26
N ILE A 750 -23.89 -15.53 -4.92
CA ILE A 750 -23.83 -15.55 -6.39
C ILE A 750 -25.22 -16.02 -6.85
N LEU A 751 -26.06 -15.07 -7.23
CA LEU A 751 -27.37 -15.36 -7.79
C LEU A 751 -27.17 -15.57 -9.30
N THR A 752 -27.50 -16.74 -9.78
CA THR A 752 -27.59 -16.97 -11.21
C THR A 752 -28.78 -16.18 -11.79
N LEU A 753 -28.74 -15.84 -13.08
CA LEU A 753 -29.86 -15.15 -13.75
C LEU A 753 -31.19 -15.91 -13.58
N ASP A 754 -31.14 -17.25 -13.49
CA ASP A 754 -32.32 -18.07 -13.26
C ASP A 754 -32.88 -17.93 -11.84
N GLU A 755 -32.03 -17.79 -10.84
CA GLU A 755 -32.44 -17.51 -9.45
C GLU A 755 -33.02 -16.11 -9.31
N LEU A 756 -32.49 -15.11 -10.01
CA LEU A 756 -33.06 -13.76 -10.08
C LEU A 756 -34.46 -13.81 -10.72
N ARG A 757 -34.61 -14.52 -11.83
CA ARG A 757 -35.89 -14.66 -12.53
C ARG A 757 -36.95 -15.33 -11.67
N GLY A 758 -36.57 -16.20 -10.75
CA GLY A 758 -37.48 -16.85 -9.79
C GLY A 758 -37.97 -15.96 -8.65
N ARG A 759 -37.40 -14.76 -8.46
CA ARG A 759 -37.82 -13.82 -7.42
C ARG A 759 -39.17 -13.22 -7.69
N ARG A 760 -39.97 -13.02 -6.63
CA ARG A 760 -41.29 -12.41 -6.76
C ARG A 760 -41.18 -10.90 -6.97
N MET A 761 -42.00 -10.32 -7.82
CA MET A 761 -42.09 -8.87 -8.05
C MET A 761 -42.33 -8.07 -6.77
N GLN A 762 -43.06 -8.67 -5.81
CA GLN A 762 -43.25 -8.05 -4.48
C GLN A 762 -41.93 -7.86 -3.72
N GLU A 763 -41.03 -8.79 -3.86
CA GLU A 763 -39.69 -8.72 -3.24
C GLU A 763 -38.85 -7.63 -3.91
N VAL A 764 -38.89 -7.52 -5.24
CA VAL A 764 -38.26 -6.42 -6.00
C VAL A 764 -38.75 -5.07 -5.51
N ALA A 765 -40.09 -4.90 -5.43
CA ALA A 765 -40.66 -3.65 -4.92
C ALA A 765 -40.23 -3.32 -3.48
N PHE A 766 -40.16 -4.33 -2.62
CA PHE A 766 -39.80 -4.17 -1.21
C PHE A 766 -38.33 -3.75 -1.07
N LEU A 767 -37.41 -4.40 -1.79
CA LEU A 767 -35.99 -4.11 -1.74
C LEU A 767 -35.67 -2.73 -2.33
N LEU A 768 -36.32 -2.34 -3.44
CA LEU A 768 -36.19 -0.99 -4.00
C LEU A 768 -36.72 0.08 -3.04
N ALA A 769 -37.89 -0.13 -2.43
CA ALA A 769 -38.47 0.81 -1.47
C ALA A 769 -37.56 0.95 -0.23
N LYS A 770 -36.95 -0.15 0.22
CA LYS A 770 -36.00 -0.14 1.32
C LYS A 770 -34.73 0.64 0.95
N LEU A 771 -34.17 0.43 -0.24
CA LEU A 771 -33.03 1.18 -0.76
C LEU A 771 -33.33 2.69 -0.83
N ILE A 772 -34.51 3.08 -1.32
CA ILE A 772 -34.93 4.48 -1.39
C ILE A 772 -35.02 5.08 0.02
N LEU A 773 -35.61 4.34 0.95
CA LEU A 773 -35.73 4.77 2.34
C LEU A 773 -34.34 5.01 2.97
N GLU A 774 -33.45 4.03 2.84
CA GLU A 774 -32.10 4.04 3.39
C GLU A 774 -31.16 5.03 2.71
N LYS A 775 -31.43 5.43 1.47
CA LYS A 775 -30.57 6.36 0.72
C LYS A 775 -31.02 7.83 0.84
N TYR A 776 -32.34 8.09 0.91
CA TYR A 776 -32.87 9.45 0.71
C TYR A 776 -33.71 9.97 1.88
N PHE A 777 -34.20 9.12 2.76
CA PHE A 777 -35.15 9.52 3.81
C PHE A 777 -34.60 9.27 5.21
N HIS A 778 -33.68 10.16 5.64
CA HIS A 778 -33.12 10.14 7.00
C HIS A 778 -33.66 11.29 7.82
N ASP A 779 -33.66 11.13 9.15
CA ASP A 779 -33.88 12.20 10.11
C ASP A 779 -32.61 13.06 10.33
N GLU A 780 -32.66 14.02 11.25
CA GLU A 780 -31.52 14.90 11.56
C GLU A 780 -30.34 14.15 12.22
N GLU A 781 -30.60 13.00 12.79
CA GLU A 781 -29.59 12.14 13.42
C GLU A 781 -29.00 11.10 12.45
N GLY A 782 -29.44 11.11 11.19
CA GLY A 782 -28.95 10.19 10.15
C GLY A 782 -29.62 8.81 10.15
N SER A 783 -30.71 8.64 10.93
CA SER A 783 -31.48 7.40 10.96
C SER A 783 -32.59 7.41 9.91
N ALA A 784 -32.83 6.27 9.24
CA ALA A 784 -33.90 6.15 8.26
C ALA A 784 -35.27 6.38 8.93
N ARG A 785 -36.23 6.97 8.16
CA ARG A 785 -37.63 7.26 8.62
C ARG A 785 -38.58 6.10 8.29
N PRO A 786 -38.67 5.06 9.11
CA PRO A 786 -39.36 3.80 8.76
C PRO A 786 -40.88 3.96 8.53
N TRP A 787 -41.51 5.00 9.09
CA TRP A 787 -42.93 5.29 8.90
C TRP A 787 -43.27 5.70 7.47
N LEU A 788 -42.30 6.12 6.63
CA LEU A 788 -42.50 6.43 5.23
C LEU A 788 -42.46 5.20 4.33
N PHE A 789 -42.00 4.06 4.84
CA PHE A 789 -41.82 2.84 4.06
C PHE A 789 -43.09 2.36 3.34
N PRO A 790 -44.29 2.33 3.97
CA PRO A 790 -45.52 1.91 3.27
C PRO A 790 -45.88 2.77 2.07
N GLN A 791 -45.62 4.09 2.15
CA GLN A 791 -45.88 5.03 1.07
C GLN A 791 -44.86 4.83 -0.07
N LEU A 792 -43.57 4.70 0.29
CA LEU A 792 -42.50 4.40 -0.67
C LEU A 792 -42.77 3.07 -1.41
N LEU A 793 -43.20 2.04 -0.70
CA LEU A 793 -43.55 0.75 -1.29
C LEU A 793 -44.72 0.87 -2.30
N SER A 794 -45.73 1.70 -1.97
CA SER A 794 -46.85 1.97 -2.87
C SER A 794 -46.37 2.69 -4.13
N ILE A 795 -45.57 3.72 -4.01
CA ILE A 795 -45.03 4.49 -5.12
C ILE A 795 -44.07 3.61 -5.98
N THR A 796 -43.24 2.81 -5.34
CA THR A 796 -42.37 1.87 -6.05
C THR A 796 -43.13 0.85 -6.86
N LYS A 797 -44.20 0.29 -6.31
CA LYS A 797 -45.12 -0.64 -7.07
C LYS A 797 -45.75 0.02 -8.27
N GLN A 798 -46.18 1.27 -8.12
CA GLN A 798 -46.75 2.02 -9.20
C GLN A 798 -45.70 2.32 -10.28
N TRP A 799 -44.51 2.74 -9.90
CA TRP A 799 -43.42 2.99 -10.82
C TRP A 799 -42.99 1.74 -11.59
N LEU A 800 -42.90 0.58 -10.94
CA LEU A 800 -42.60 -0.70 -11.59
C LEU A 800 -43.61 -1.07 -12.66
N LYS A 801 -44.88 -0.65 -12.49
CA LYS A 801 -45.97 -0.92 -13.44
C LYS A 801 -46.00 0.07 -14.61
N GLU A 802 -45.66 1.35 -14.34
CA GLU A 802 -45.89 2.43 -15.31
C GLU A 802 -44.63 2.87 -16.04
N CYS A 803 -43.44 2.74 -15.39
CA CYS A 803 -42.19 3.35 -15.87
C CYS A 803 -41.07 2.36 -16.26
N VAL A 804 -41.30 1.06 -16.13
CA VAL A 804 -40.29 0.07 -16.52
C VAL A 804 -40.65 -0.50 -17.91
N VAL A 805 -39.78 -0.29 -18.87
CA VAL A 805 -39.92 -0.79 -20.24
C VAL A 805 -38.90 -1.90 -20.47
N LEU A 806 -39.38 -3.08 -20.82
CA LEU A 806 -38.53 -4.25 -21.08
C LEU A 806 -38.35 -4.41 -22.59
N LYS A 807 -37.12 -4.53 -23.06
CA LYS A 807 -36.72 -4.85 -24.43
C LYS A 807 -35.94 -6.18 -24.46
N ASP A 808 -35.89 -6.80 -25.64
CA ASP A 808 -35.02 -7.96 -25.94
C ASP A 808 -35.17 -9.16 -24.98
N ASN A 809 -36.38 -9.44 -24.54
CA ASN A 809 -36.69 -10.60 -23.70
C ASN A 809 -36.07 -10.58 -22.28
N VAL A 810 -35.67 -9.42 -21.78
CA VAL A 810 -35.23 -9.24 -20.40
C VAL A 810 -36.42 -9.31 -19.42
N PHE A 811 -36.11 -9.44 -18.12
CA PHE A 811 -37.17 -9.59 -17.10
C PHE A 811 -36.96 -8.54 -15.96
N PRO A 812 -38.05 -8.10 -15.30
CA PRO A 812 -38.00 -6.96 -14.39
C PRO A 812 -37.20 -7.21 -13.11
N GLN A 813 -36.94 -8.47 -12.73
CA GLN A 813 -36.11 -8.79 -11.56
C GLN A 813 -34.63 -8.39 -11.72
N LEU A 814 -34.20 -8.04 -12.95
CA LEU A 814 -32.87 -7.43 -13.19
C LEU A 814 -32.68 -6.10 -12.45
N LEU A 815 -33.79 -5.45 -12.04
CA LEU A 815 -33.73 -4.27 -11.16
C LEU A 815 -33.09 -4.53 -9.79
N LEU A 816 -32.89 -5.79 -9.42
CA LEU A 816 -32.14 -6.15 -8.20
C LEU A 816 -30.61 -6.09 -8.40
N LEU A 817 -30.13 -5.95 -9.63
CA LEU A 817 -28.73 -5.70 -9.90
C LEU A 817 -28.36 -4.29 -9.44
N PHE A 818 -27.22 -4.15 -8.81
CA PHE A 818 -26.76 -2.91 -8.16
C PHE A 818 -26.93 -1.66 -9.03
N GLN A 819 -26.49 -1.73 -10.29
CA GLN A 819 -26.55 -0.60 -11.24
C GLN A 819 -28.01 -0.18 -11.52
N PHE A 820 -28.89 -1.13 -11.79
CA PHE A 820 -30.28 -0.85 -12.10
C PHE A 820 -31.10 -0.46 -10.87
N ALA A 821 -30.76 -1.03 -9.71
CA ALA A 821 -31.41 -0.70 -8.44
C ALA A 821 -31.20 0.77 -8.06
N HIS A 822 -29.95 1.25 -8.17
CA HIS A 822 -29.65 2.64 -7.86
C HIS A 822 -30.23 3.61 -8.87
N SER A 823 -30.21 3.28 -10.17
CA SER A 823 -30.86 4.07 -11.21
C SER A 823 -32.38 4.12 -11.03
N ALA A 824 -33.00 3.00 -10.66
CA ALA A 824 -34.42 2.93 -10.33
C ALA A 824 -34.76 3.78 -9.10
N ALA A 825 -33.99 3.65 -8.04
CA ALA A 825 -34.15 4.41 -6.80
C ALA A 825 -34.07 5.92 -7.05
N ASP A 826 -33.09 6.39 -7.82
CA ASP A 826 -32.94 7.80 -8.20
C ASP A 826 -34.14 8.32 -9.00
N ARG A 827 -34.62 7.56 -9.97
CA ARG A 827 -35.77 7.95 -10.80
C ARG A 827 -37.06 8.03 -9.98
N ILE A 828 -37.30 7.07 -9.10
CA ILE A 828 -38.43 7.07 -8.17
C ILE A 828 -38.34 8.26 -7.24
N TYR A 829 -37.17 8.52 -6.66
CA TYR A 829 -36.97 9.65 -5.77
C TYR A 829 -37.21 11.00 -6.47
N ARG A 830 -36.69 11.19 -7.69
CA ARG A 830 -36.97 12.38 -8.51
C ARG A 830 -38.46 12.57 -8.80
N SER A 831 -39.19 11.48 -9.04
CA SER A 831 -40.66 11.54 -9.28
C SER A 831 -41.41 11.98 -8.02
N ILE A 832 -40.95 11.61 -6.83
CA ILE A 832 -41.52 12.06 -5.55
C ILE A 832 -41.25 13.54 -5.38
N ILE A 833 -40.05 13.99 -5.66
CA ILE A 833 -39.68 15.40 -5.60
C ILE A 833 -40.50 16.21 -6.63
N ALA A 834 -40.73 15.70 -7.83
CA ALA A 834 -41.48 16.39 -8.89
C ALA A 834 -43.00 16.55 -8.57
N ALA A 835 -43.53 15.67 -7.75
CA ALA A 835 -44.97 15.69 -7.40
C ALA A 835 -45.33 16.67 -6.28
N GLN A 836 -44.37 17.01 -5.44
CA GLN A 836 -44.58 17.91 -4.31
C GLN A 836 -44.53 19.38 -4.76
N SER A 837 -45.66 20.01 -4.86
CA SER A 837 -45.85 21.40 -5.33
C SER A 837 -45.64 22.47 -4.25
N GLY A 838 -44.86 22.19 -3.18
CA GLY A 838 -44.42 23.16 -2.19
C GLY A 838 -43.00 23.64 -2.51
N GLU A 839 -42.56 24.76 -1.97
CA GLU A 839 -41.15 25.23 -2.09
C GLU A 839 -40.20 24.13 -1.62
N LYS A 840 -39.53 23.53 -2.58
CA LYS A 840 -38.53 22.49 -2.33
C LYS A 840 -37.30 23.15 -1.70
N THR A 841 -37.09 22.91 -0.43
CA THR A 841 -35.92 23.44 0.24
C THR A 841 -34.81 22.39 0.21
N ILE A 842 -33.79 22.60 -0.65
CA ILE A 842 -32.57 21.83 -0.62
C ILE A 842 -31.76 22.30 0.60
N LYS A 843 -31.32 21.40 1.45
CA LYS A 843 -30.40 21.68 2.56
C LYS A 843 -29.09 20.95 2.40
N SER A 844 -28.04 21.56 2.92
CA SER A 844 -26.69 21.00 2.96
C SER A 844 -26.58 19.96 4.08
N ILE A 845 -25.95 18.82 3.79
CA ILE A 845 -25.45 17.87 4.81
C ILE A 845 -24.00 18.25 5.07
N LEU A 846 -23.72 18.77 6.26
CA LEU A 846 -22.39 19.20 6.65
C LEU A 846 -21.56 18.02 7.18
N TYR A 847 -20.23 18.15 7.11
CA TYR A 847 -19.34 17.24 7.83
C TYR A 847 -19.60 17.34 9.34
N PRO A 848 -19.84 16.23 10.06
CA PRO A 848 -20.34 16.26 11.44
C PRO A 848 -19.34 16.84 12.45
N TYR A 849 -18.04 16.84 12.17
CA TYR A 849 -17.00 17.31 13.08
C TYR A 849 -16.22 18.51 12.58
N GLU A 850 -16.29 18.79 11.29
CA GLU A 850 -15.60 19.90 10.62
C GLU A 850 -16.53 20.60 9.62
N SER A 851 -17.62 21.12 10.12
CA SER A 851 -18.66 21.74 9.29
C SER A 851 -18.21 23.01 8.58
N THR A 852 -17.10 23.62 9.04
CA THR A 852 -16.59 24.90 8.53
C THR A 852 -15.10 24.82 8.25
N GLY A 853 -14.71 25.15 7.03
CA GLY A 853 -13.32 25.40 6.64
C GLY A 853 -12.96 26.86 6.72
N SER A 854 -11.67 27.19 6.79
CA SER A 854 -11.18 28.56 6.84
C SER A 854 -9.82 28.71 6.17
N THR A 855 -9.60 29.89 5.57
CA THR A 855 -8.27 30.29 5.05
C THR A 855 -7.21 30.36 6.14
N ARG A 856 -7.59 30.43 7.43
CA ARG A 856 -6.67 30.48 8.57
C ARG A 856 -5.74 29.28 8.67
N TYR A 857 -6.16 28.10 8.17
CA TYR A 857 -5.42 26.85 8.28
C TYR A 857 -4.48 26.60 7.11
N VAL A 858 -4.31 27.58 6.20
CA VAL A 858 -3.39 27.45 5.06
C VAL A 858 -1.97 27.70 5.52
N ASP A 859 -1.16 26.67 5.51
CA ASP A 859 0.29 26.69 5.77
C ASP A 859 0.94 25.54 5.01
N PHE A 860 1.62 25.85 3.89
CA PHE A 860 2.36 24.88 3.09
C PHE A 860 3.48 25.55 2.28
N ASP A 861 4.44 24.77 1.88
CA ASP A 861 5.56 25.17 1.04
C ASP A 861 5.34 24.68 -0.39
N THR A 862 5.71 25.50 -1.38
CA THR A 862 5.58 25.15 -2.81
C THR A 862 6.77 25.63 -3.63
N THR A 863 7.15 24.86 -4.64
CA THR A 863 8.12 25.24 -5.67
C THR A 863 7.46 25.67 -6.97
N ARG A 864 6.11 25.63 -7.02
CA ARG A 864 5.34 26.11 -8.16
C ARG A 864 5.45 27.63 -8.28
N PRO A 865 5.29 28.18 -9.48
CA PRO A 865 5.21 29.62 -9.65
C PRO A 865 4.14 30.21 -8.73
N THR A 866 4.48 31.27 -8.03
CA THR A 866 3.57 31.94 -7.10
C THR A 866 3.43 33.41 -7.44
N TYR A 867 2.24 33.94 -7.19
CA TYR A 867 1.93 35.35 -7.28
C TYR A 867 1.73 35.92 -5.87
N LYS A 868 2.52 36.94 -5.48
CA LYS A 868 2.41 37.57 -4.16
C LYS A 868 1.12 38.39 -4.08
N THR A 869 0.28 38.12 -3.12
CA THR A 869 -1.05 38.72 -2.98
C THR A 869 -1.02 40.10 -2.35
N SER A 870 -2.03 40.94 -2.70
CA SER A 870 -2.26 42.19 -2.06
C SER A 870 -2.62 42.06 -0.58
N PRO A 871 -1.98 42.83 0.33
CA PRO A 871 -2.28 42.80 1.76
C PRO A 871 -3.70 43.27 2.11
N HIS A 872 -4.37 43.97 1.16
CA HIS A 872 -5.70 44.52 1.36
C HIS A 872 -6.84 43.67 0.82
N LYS A 873 -6.51 42.56 0.12
CA LYS A 873 -7.49 41.74 -0.60
C LYS A 873 -7.37 40.23 -0.34
N CYS A 874 -6.26 39.78 0.18
CA CYS A 874 -6.06 38.32 0.39
C CYS A 874 -5.43 38.02 1.75
N HIS A 875 -6.07 37.10 2.48
CA HIS A 875 -5.57 36.60 3.77
C HIS A 875 -4.28 35.80 3.62
N ILE A 876 -4.11 35.10 2.48
CA ILE A 876 -2.98 34.20 2.21
C ILE A 876 -1.87 34.98 1.50
N SER A 877 -0.61 34.66 1.84
CA SER A 877 0.59 35.38 1.34
C SER A 877 0.79 35.31 -0.16
N HIS A 878 0.44 34.16 -0.81
CA HIS A 878 0.65 33.93 -2.23
C HIS A 878 -0.47 33.10 -2.85
N VAL A 879 -0.74 33.31 -4.12
CA VAL A 879 -1.53 32.44 -5.00
C VAL A 879 -0.58 31.52 -5.75
N VAL A 880 -0.87 30.22 -5.76
CA VAL A 880 -0.12 29.23 -6.56
C VAL A 880 -0.67 29.23 -7.99
N ALA A 881 0.21 29.43 -8.97
CA ALA A 881 -0.13 29.45 -10.39
C ALA A 881 0.13 28.07 -11.03
N ASP A 882 -0.89 27.20 -11.03
CA ASP A 882 -0.78 25.82 -11.48
C ASP A 882 -0.65 25.65 -12.99
N THR A 883 -1.40 26.47 -13.76
CA THR A 883 -1.56 26.33 -15.20
C THR A 883 -0.93 27.49 -15.98
N GLY A 884 0.03 28.18 -15.37
CA GLY A 884 0.74 29.28 -16.02
C GLY A 884 0.15 30.62 -15.68
N SER A 885 -0.31 31.42 -16.69
CA SER A 885 -0.69 32.79 -16.47
C SER A 885 -2.14 33.04 -16.03
N TRP A 886 -3.03 32.05 -16.08
CA TRP A 886 -4.46 32.21 -15.88
C TRP A 886 -4.83 32.57 -14.44
N GLU A 887 -4.30 31.79 -13.49
CA GLU A 887 -4.54 31.98 -12.06
C GLU A 887 -3.94 33.32 -11.57
N GLN A 888 -2.73 33.64 -12.04
CA GLN A 888 -2.12 34.96 -11.75
C GLN A 888 -2.97 36.07 -12.31
N LYS A 889 -3.40 35.94 -13.56
CA LYS A 889 -4.22 36.98 -14.22
C LYS A 889 -5.57 37.17 -13.53
N MET A 890 -6.16 36.08 -13.07
CA MET A 890 -7.40 36.12 -12.29
C MET A 890 -7.18 36.84 -10.95
N ALA A 891 -6.10 36.51 -10.22
CA ALA A 891 -5.75 37.18 -8.97
C ALA A 891 -5.52 38.70 -9.17
N GLU A 892 -4.77 39.08 -10.21
CA GLU A 892 -4.58 40.50 -10.58
C GLU A 892 -5.92 41.19 -10.86
N ALA A 893 -6.80 40.55 -11.62
CA ALA A 893 -8.12 41.10 -11.93
C ALA A 893 -8.97 41.30 -10.66
N LEU A 894 -8.94 40.36 -9.72
CA LEU A 894 -9.66 40.46 -8.45
C LEU A 894 -9.08 41.57 -7.54
N GLU A 895 -7.76 41.75 -7.55
CA GLU A 895 -7.09 42.78 -6.75
C GLU A 895 -7.40 44.22 -7.25
N ASP A 896 -7.58 44.37 -8.54
CA ASP A 896 -7.90 45.65 -9.15
C ASP A 896 -9.38 46.10 -9.04
N MET A 897 -10.28 45.19 -8.63
CA MET A 897 -11.71 45.46 -8.54
C MET A 897 -12.09 46.06 -7.18
N GLU A 898 -12.72 47.24 -7.14
CA GLU A 898 -13.22 47.84 -5.90
C GLU A 898 -14.30 47.01 -5.21
N GLU A 899 -15.09 46.31 -5.99
CA GLU A 899 -16.18 45.44 -5.53
C GLU A 899 -15.70 44.22 -4.73
N VAL A 900 -14.42 43.79 -4.95
CA VAL A 900 -13.81 42.67 -4.26
C VAL A 900 -13.29 43.10 -2.90
N CYS A 901 -13.83 42.53 -1.84
CA CYS A 901 -13.39 42.77 -0.45
C CYS A 901 -12.26 41.80 -0.02
N SER A 902 -12.40 40.50 -0.32
CA SER A 902 -11.34 39.52 -0.14
C SER A 902 -11.50 38.36 -1.12
N TYR A 903 -10.40 37.68 -1.40
CA TYR A 903 -10.40 36.48 -2.25
C TYR A 903 -9.38 35.41 -1.77
N VAL A 904 -9.56 34.19 -2.22
CA VAL A 904 -8.60 33.11 -2.04
C VAL A 904 -8.65 32.14 -3.22
N LYS A 905 -7.48 31.68 -3.68
CA LYS A 905 -7.40 30.52 -4.57
C LYS A 905 -7.60 29.24 -3.76
N ASN A 906 -8.43 28.34 -4.27
CA ASN A 906 -8.69 27.04 -3.67
C ASN A 906 -7.56 26.05 -4.00
N PHE A 907 -6.39 26.31 -3.47
CA PHE A 907 -5.25 25.41 -3.54
C PHE A 907 -4.87 25.02 -2.11
N ASN A 908 -4.90 23.74 -1.82
CA ASN A 908 -4.67 23.19 -0.47
C ASN A 908 -5.58 23.80 0.64
N LEU A 909 -6.75 24.31 0.23
CA LEU A 909 -7.71 25.00 1.09
C LEU A 909 -8.73 24.01 1.71
N GLY A 910 -8.96 22.87 1.05
CA GLY A 910 -9.94 21.88 1.46
C GLY A 910 -11.39 22.25 1.18
N PHE A 911 -11.64 23.23 0.29
CA PHE A 911 -12.98 23.54 -0.19
C PHE A 911 -13.36 22.65 -1.37
N SER A 912 -14.46 21.92 -1.29
CA SER A 912 -14.96 21.06 -2.35
C SER A 912 -16.48 21.08 -2.46
N ILE A 913 -16.96 20.79 -3.66
CA ILE A 913 -18.38 20.64 -3.98
C ILE A 913 -18.61 19.17 -4.33
N PRO A 914 -19.35 18.42 -3.51
CA PRO A 914 -19.69 17.03 -3.83
C PRO A 914 -20.66 16.99 -5.02
N TYR A 915 -20.40 16.13 -6.01
CA TYR A 915 -21.26 15.91 -7.16
C TYR A 915 -21.32 14.43 -7.52
N THR A 916 -22.37 14.04 -8.24
CA THR A 916 -22.54 12.66 -8.68
C THR A 916 -22.47 12.61 -10.20
N THR A 917 -21.62 11.75 -10.75
CA THR A 917 -21.53 11.47 -12.18
C THR A 917 -21.51 9.97 -12.40
N GLU A 918 -22.28 9.47 -13.36
CA GLU A 918 -22.39 8.01 -13.65
C GLU A 918 -22.66 7.15 -12.39
N GLY A 919 -23.43 7.66 -11.42
CA GLY A 919 -23.75 6.97 -10.16
C GLY A 919 -22.62 6.98 -9.11
N GLN A 920 -21.48 7.66 -9.37
CA GLN A 920 -20.38 7.79 -8.44
C GLN A 920 -20.35 9.17 -7.81
N GLU A 921 -20.17 9.22 -6.50
CA GLU A 921 -19.92 10.47 -5.77
C GLU A 921 -18.46 10.89 -5.95
N ARG A 922 -18.26 12.14 -6.35
CA ARG A 922 -16.94 12.75 -6.56
C ARG A 922 -16.91 14.14 -5.94
N ASN A 923 -15.71 14.65 -5.67
CA ASN A 923 -15.52 16.02 -5.24
C ASN A 923 -14.99 16.87 -6.40
N TYR A 924 -15.59 18.04 -6.54
CA TYR A 924 -15.18 19.09 -7.48
C TYR A 924 -14.52 20.21 -6.69
N TYR A 925 -13.37 20.70 -7.14
CA TYR A 925 -12.60 21.77 -6.51
C TYR A 925 -12.60 22.99 -7.42
N PRO A 926 -13.49 23.99 -7.19
CA PRO A 926 -13.50 25.23 -7.96
C PRO A 926 -12.27 26.10 -7.63
N ASP A 927 -11.88 26.99 -8.56
CA ASP A 927 -10.60 27.69 -8.50
C ASP A 927 -10.50 28.76 -7.41
N PHE A 928 -11.55 29.59 -7.22
CA PHE A 928 -11.49 30.73 -6.30
C PHE A 928 -12.77 30.88 -5.48
N ILE A 929 -12.60 31.40 -4.27
CA ILE A 929 -13.68 31.98 -3.46
C ILE A 929 -13.42 33.47 -3.33
N VAL A 930 -14.42 34.29 -3.63
CA VAL A 930 -14.31 35.75 -3.64
C VAL A 930 -15.45 36.36 -2.81
N ARG A 931 -15.14 37.25 -1.91
CA ARG A 931 -16.14 38.03 -1.17
C ARG A 931 -16.35 39.36 -1.84
N LEU A 932 -17.55 39.61 -2.32
CA LEU A 932 -17.94 40.77 -3.10
C LEU A 932 -18.91 41.67 -2.32
N ASN A 933 -18.73 42.98 -2.46
CA ASN A 933 -19.74 43.95 -2.06
C ASN A 933 -20.68 44.21 -3.26
N ASP A 934 -21.87 43.62 -3.20
CA ASP A 934 -22.91 43.73 -4.21
C ASP A 934 -23.88 44.96 -3.98
N GLY A 935 -23.44 45.95 -3.19
CA GLY A 935 -24.24 47.12 -2.85
C GLY A 935 -25.04 47.00 -1.56
N ARG A 936 -24.90 45.89 -0.80
CA ARG A 936 -25.60 45.72 0.48
C ARG A 936 -24.78 46.08 1.72
N GLY A 937 -23.60 46.58 1.52
CA GLY A 937 -22.70 47.03 2.57
C GLY A 937 -21.67 45.95 2.97
N ARG A 938 -20.78 46.33 3.88
CA ARG A 938 -19.67 45.41 4.29
C ARG A 938 -20.08 44.31 5.25
N ASP A 939 -21.26 44.39 5.86
CA ASP A 939 -21.77 43.42 6.82
C ASP A 939 -22.53 42.25 6.14
N ASP A 940 -22.93 42.42 4.88
CA ASP A 940 -23.64 41.39 4.10
C ASP A 940 -22.96 41.18 2.74
N LEU A 941 -21.73 40.64 2.78
CA LEU A 941 -20.97 40.34 1.58
C LEU A 941 -21.47 39.07 0.90
N LEU A 942 -21.34 39.06 -0.43
CA LEU A 942 -21.63 37.90 -1.25
C LEU A 942 -20.37 37.05 -1.41
N ASN A 943 -20.43 35.79 -1.02
CA ASN A 943 -19.39 34.81 -1.28
C ASN A 943 -19.63 34.22 -2.68
N GLN A 944 -18.71 34.46 -3.60
CA GLN A 944 -18.80 34.01 -4.98
C GLN A 944 -17.75 32.92 -5.24
N ILE A 945 -18.20 31.75 -5.65
CA ILE A 945 -17.34 30.69 -6.16
C ILE A 945 -17.06 31.00 -7.62
N ILE A 946 -15.79 30.99 -8.01
CA ILE A 946 -15.38 31.24 -9.40
C ILE A 946 -14.62 30.00 -9.90
N GLU A 947 -15.05 29.55 -11.06
CA GLU A 947 -14.36 28.53 -11.86
C GLU A 947 -13.80 29.15 -13.11
N VAL A 948 -12.51 28.93 -13.38
CA VAL A 948 -11.81 29.44 -14.57
C VAL A 948 -11.59 28.30 -15.55
N THR A 949 -12.28 28.31 -16.69
CA THR A 949 -12.29 27.14 -17.58
C THR A 949 -11.81 27.43 -18.98
N GLY A 950 -10.73 26.73 -19.43
CA GLY A 950 -10.16 26.82 -20.78
C GLY A 950 -10.58 25.75 -21.77
N GLU A 951 -10.95 24.53 -21.34
CA GLU A 951 -11.25 23.39 -22.23
C GLU A 951 -12.54 22.66 -21.88
N LYS A 952 -13.20 22.08 -22.91
CA LYS A 952 -14.39 21.22 -22.74
C LYS A 952 -13.99 19.86 -22.15
N LYS A 953 -14.08 19.72 -20.84
CA LYS A 953 -13.99 18.40 -20.17
C LYS A 953 -15.38 17.76 -20.12
N LYS A 954 -15.46 16.43 -20.26
CA LYS A 954 -16.69 15.64 -20.35
C LYS A 954 -17.65 15.87 -19.15
N ASP A 955 -17.11 16.12 -17.95
CA ASP A 955 -17.89 16.27 -16.71
C ASP A 955 -18.16 17.74 -16.33
N LYS A 956 -17.83 18.69 -17.18
CA LYS A 956 -17.93 20.13 -16.89
C LYS A 956 -19.36 20.58 -16.63
N ALA A 957 -20.28 20.14 -17.48
CA ALA A 957 -21.69 20.53 -17.39
C ALA A 957 -22.33 20.07 -16.06
N GLU A 958 -21.98 18.88 -15.60
CA GLU A 958 -22.46 18.30 -14.34
C GLU A 958 -21.93 19.05 -13.12
N LYS A 959 -20.66 19.44 -13.13
CA LYS A 959 -20.03 20.22 -12.06
C LYS A 959 -20.68 21.60 -11.91
N VAL A 960 -20.84 22.31 -13.02
CA VAL A 960 -21.48 23.64 -13.05
C VAL A 960 -22.96 23.54 -12.65
N ALA A 961 -23.66 22.53 -13.14
CA ALA A 961 -25.07 22.28 -12.78
C ALA A 961 -25.20 21.97 -11.27
N THR A 962 -24.32 21.12 -10.71
CA THR A 962 -24.34 20.79 -9.29
C THR A 962 -24.04 22.03 -8.43
N ALA A 963 -23.04 22.84 -8.80
CA ALA A 963 -22.73 24.06 -8.09
C ALA A 963 -23.92 25.04 -8.05
N ASN A 964 -24.55 25.27 -9.19
CA ASN A 964 -25.67 26.24 -9.29
C ASN A 964 -26.99 25.71 -8.75
N LEU A 965 -27.34 24.46 -9.01
CA LEU A 965 -28.67 23.92 -8.74
C LEU A 965 -28.77 23.17 -7.40
N LEU A 966 -27.67 22.71 -6.87
CA LEU A 966 -27.66 21.96 -5.60
C LEU A 966 -26.87 22.69 -4.52
N TRP A 967 -25.56 22.95 -4.73
CA TRP A 967 -24.67 23.46 -3.68
C TRP A 967 -25.06 24.88 -3.22
N VAL A 968 -25.18 25.83 -4.15
CA VAL A 968 -25.52 27.23 -3.83
C VAL A 968 -26.89 27.34 -3.16
N PRO A 969 -27.98 26.73 -3.67
CA PRO A 969 -29.26 26.73 -2.98
C PRO A 969 -29.22 26.05 -1.60
N ALA A 970 -28.51 24.91 -1.47
CA ALA A 970 -28.43 24.17 -0.22
C ALA A 970 -27.75 24.99 0.90
N VAL A 971 -26.66 25.68 0.56
CA VAL A 971 -25.93 26.51 1.53
C VAL A 971 -26.70 27.78 1.86
N ASN A 972 -27.31 28.44 0.90
CA ASN A 972 -28.13 29.61 1.13
C ASN A 972 -29.37 29.29 2.00
N ASN A 973 -30.01 28.17 1.79
CA ASN A 973 -31.14 27.69 2.60
C ASN A 973 -30.76 27.27 4.02
N HIS A 974 -29.48 26.97 4.25
CA HIS A 974 -28.98 26.70 5.60
C HIS A 974 -28.90 27.98 6.45
N GLY A 975 -28.63 29.14 5.84
CA GLY A 975 -28.72 30.47 6.43
C GLY A 975 -27.55 30.91 7.33
N VAL A 976 -26.69 29.97 7.75
CA VAL A 976 -25.59 30.27 8.71
C VAL A 976 -24.31 30.76 8.03
N PHE A 977 -24.09 30.40 6.77
CA PHE A 977 -22.82 30.62 6.06
C PHE A 977 -22.80 31.89 5.17
N GLY A 978 -23.81 32.76 5.34
CA GLY A 978 -23.96 33.94 4.48
C GLY A 978 -24.51 33.59 3.10
N ARG A 979 -24.41 34.54 2.17
CA ARG A 979 -24.93 34.43 0.81
C ARG A 979 -23.85 33.88 -0.12
N TRP A 980 -24.22 32.89 -0.93
CA TRP A 980 -23.33 32.26 -1.89
C TRP A 980 -23.86 32.33 -3.31
N ALA A 981 -22.95 32.38 -4.28
CA ALA A 981 -23.24 32.30 -5.69
C ALA A 981 -22.10 31.58 -6.42
N PHE A 982 -22.38 31.15 -7.66
CA PHE A 982 -21.39 30.50 -8.52
C PHE A 982 -21.28 31.28 -9.85
N LEU A 983 -20.06 31.41 -10.35
CA LEU A 983 -19.79 32.05 -11.65
C LEU A 983 -18.69 31.28 -12.37
N GLU A 984 -18.92 30.99 -13.64
CA GLU A 984 -17.90 30.47 -14.54
C GLU A 984 -17.27 31.61 -15.36
N ILE A 985 -15.95 31.66 -15.43
CA ILE A 985 -15.18 32.61 -16.22
C ILE A 985 -14.41 31.85 -17.28
N THR A 986 -14.69 32.11 -18.54
CA THR A 986 -14.06 31.46 -19.69
C THR A 986 -12.83 32.21 -20.20
N ASP A 987 -12.72 33.51 -19.89
CA ASP A 987 -11.59 34.34 -20.24
C ASP A 987 -11.13 35.18 -19.02
N PRO A 988 -9.98 34.81 -18.40
CA PRO A 988 -9.45 35.57 -17.25
C PRO A 988 -9.09 37.01 -17.56
N TRP A 989 -8.79 37.36 -18.82
CA TRP A 989 -8.47 38.71 -19.23
C TRP A 989 -9.71 39.61 -19.25
N ASP A 990 -10.91 39.07 -19.46
CA ASP A 990 -12.20 39.75 -19.39
C ASP A 990 -12.95 39.51 -18.05
N ALA A 991 -12.29 38.96 -17.07
CA ALA A 991 -12.89 38.58 -15.77
C ALA A 991 -13.59 39.78 -15.08
N LYS A 992 -12.99 40.98 -15.12
CA LYS A 992 -13.56 42.20 -14.50
C LYS A 992 -14.93 42.55 -15.09
N ASN A 993 -15.04 42.54 -16.42
CA ASN A 993 -16.30 42.87 -17.09
C ASN A 993 -17.35 41.77 -16.82
N THR A 994 -16.95 40.53 -16.90
CA THR A 994 -17.83 39.37 -16.63
C THR A 994 -18.41 39.40 -15.21
N ILE A 995 -17.60 39.67 -14.19
CA ILE A 995 -18.06 39.79 -12.80
C ILE A 995 -18.99 41.00 -12.63
N ARG A 996 -18.64 42.16 -13.20
CA ARG A 996 -19.46 43.39 -13.12
C ARG A 996 -20.80 43.24 -13.84
N GLU A 997 -20.81 42.61 -15.02
CA GLU A 997 -22.02 42.34 -15.74
C GLU A 997 -22.93 41.40 -14.96
N TRP A 998 -22.35 40.36 -14.39
CA TRP A 998 -23.10 39.43 -13.56
C TRP A 998 -23.70 40.09 -12.32
N LEU A 999 -22.97 40.98 -11.63
CA LEU A 999 -23.46 41.78 -10.50
C LEU A 999 -24.62 42.69 -10.92
N ARG A 1000 -24.51 43.37 -12.06
CA ARG A 1000 -25.56 44.26 -12.62
C ARG A 1000 -26.84 43.48 -12.95
N ASN A 1001 -26.69 42.30 -13.55
CA ASN A 1001 -27.84 41.44 -13.94
C ASN A 1001 -28.57 40.90 -12.72
N ARG A 1002 -27.84 40.61 -11.64
CA ARG A 1002 -28.44 40.13 -10.37
C ARG A 1002 -29.20 41.28 -9.65
N GLY A 1003 -28.73 42.50 -9.74
CA GLY A 1003 -29.44 43.67 -9.21
C GLY A 1003 -30.74 44.03 -9.93
N LYS A 1004 -30.93 43.58 -11.19
CA LYS A 1004 -32.15 43.80 -11.99
C LYS A 1004 -33.22 42.69 -11.80
N ARG A 1005 -32.90 41.61 -11.17
CA ARG A 1005 -33.82 40.47 -10.92
C ARG A 1005 -34.50 40.50 -9.53
N LYS A 1006 -34.49 41.66 -8.87
CA LYS A 1006 -35.26 41.94 -7.65
C LYS A 1006 -36.57 42.69 -7.96
#